data_48a56f9495933334890c9368df9f572c
#
_entry.id   48a56f9495933334890c9368df9f572c
#
_cell.length_a   1.000
_cell.length_b   1.000
_cell.length_c   1.000
_cell.angle_alpha   90.00
_cell.angle_beta   90.00
_cell.angle_gamma   90.00
#
_symmetry.space_group_name_H-M   'P 1'
#
loop_
_entity.id
_entity.type
_entity.pdbx_description
1 polymer ?
#
loop_
_entity_poly.entity_id
_entity_poly.type
_entity_poly.pdbx_seq_one_letter_code
_entity_poly.pdbx_strand_id
1 'polypeptide(L)'
;MIQVSANAKHSLVYSISIHPILGPVIKPYVVQLSPKGSYSLVFEHLIAENLKFFPEIIREKETHIIKLLDSISAESITKRFSGKKKMRPKDFFENQMSEAVFKQSIRPLINRTIAEVLNQIKKDSIFLFDHKNPTHLKLEVPENESSVLFHLRRNEQGTNYFITIKCGHEVFNQFYKDTHLIAGSPCWLIVGNKLLHFAPDFDGQKLLPFLQKSHLSIAPSAEEQFYKKFALPLIENYQVIAKGIEIETEQYEAIPILRLEQHISGKYVLVLLFKYGQQLFQSHSGKQVSAMFVKEGNQFKIRKIKRSRQWEKIKAEVLLSLGLNHLSHSAYLPENIDTLLGCINFLTQHKSTLEKAGFIIRQNIGNKTYFLGTSELKLAVNREDDWFDLRAHVRFGEYEIPFILLRKQILAGIRELVLPNGSIAIIPEEWFERLQSIIELSANEKSIRLSSHHIGLIQENIGPFLKTEDKITLASQFDKIDEVALPKSFQGELRPYQKAGFDWFYFLQSFGFGGCLADDMGLGKTIQTLALLLKEKETYLSEKKAAKPINTSEPAPQIPKTTVQLDLFAAPVKPAASESIFSVINRPVSLLVVPSSLIFNWMAEGNKFAPALRFLNHTGVQRNRNHDIFKQYDVIITTYGTLRNDIEIFADFPFHYIILDESQLIKNRQSQTAKSIRDLHGRYRLTLTGTPIENSIEDLWSQMNFLNPGLLGGIQSFRKNYILPIEKEQNKEKLATLQAILKPFVLRRNKNQVAKDLPEKTEKVMYCEMTDEQKSLYEKVKSSYRNEILKNIAQFGISKSRMHLIKGLTELRQLANHPALTETDYTHPSGKFEEIIRMAETAISEGHKVLLFSQFVRFLTLFRQHFDREKIPYCYLDGSTLPKDRAAQVQQFQENKDIPLFLISLKAGGTGLNLTAADYVFIADPWWNPATEKQAIDRSHRIGQTQHVFSYKFITLGSVEEKILHLQARKLALSDQLIQNEESFVKHLTASDIEVLFS
;
A
#
# COMPACT_ATOMS: atom_id res chain seq x y z
N MET A 1 34.34 -50.24 41.95
CA MET A 1 34.73 -50.49 40.55
C MET A 1 35.06 -51.95 40.37
N ILE A 2 34.34 -52.68 39.54
CA ILE A 2 34.70 -54.02 39.15
C ILE A 2 36.01 -53.90 38.33
N GLN A 3 37.12 -54.43 38.85
CA GLN A 3 38.31 -54.65 38.04
C GLN A 3 37.88 -55.67 36.95
N VAL A 4 37.73 -55.13 35.74
CA VAL A 4 37.43 -56.01 34.56
C VAL A 4 38.63 -56.93 34.38
N SER A 5 38.57 -58.18 34.96
CA SER A 5 39.60 -59.16 34.66
C SER A 5 39.48 -59.50 33.15
N ALA A 6 40.53 -59.40 32.42
CA ALA A 6 40.61 -59.60 30.98
C ALA A 6 40.03 -60.95 30.43
N ASN A 7 39.61 -61.82 31.30
CA ASN A 7 39.09 -63.18 30.96
C ASN A 7 37.59 -63.38 31.33
N ALA A 8 36.88 -62.42 31.88
CA ALA A 8 35.47 -62.58 32.26
C ALA A 8 34.53 -61.98 31.23
N LYS A 9 33.59 -62.77 30.70
CA LYS A 9 32.53 -62.26 29.81
C LYS A 9 31.54 -61.48 30.63
N HIS A 10 31.16 -60.32 30.11
CA HIS A 10 30.18 -59.37 30.69
C HIS A 10 28.99 -59.17 29.74
N SER A 11 27.84 -58.92 30.31
CA SER A 11 26.62 -58.63 29.54
C SER A 11 25.92 -57.40 30.10
N LEU A 12 25.39 -56.56 29.22
CA LEU A 12 24.50 -55.47 29.58
C LEU A 12 23.10 -56.04 29.83
N VAL A 13 22.52 -55.67 30.96
CA VAL A 13 21.15 -56.02 31.34
C VAL A 13 20.41 -54.76 31.84
N TYR A 14 19.12 -54.73 31.61
CA TYR A 14 18.27 -53.65 32.11
C TYR A 14 17.35 -54.18 33.23
N SER A 15 17.43 -53.57 34.39
CA SER A 15 16.62 -54.04 35.54
C SER A 15 15.58 -52.99 35.92
N ILE A 16 14.35 -53.42 36.04
CA ILE A 16 13.23 -52.58 36.53
C ILE A 16 13.19 -52.72 38.06
N SER A 17 13.24 -51.58 38.73
CA SER A 17 13.12 -51.51 40.21
C SER A 17 12.06 -50.44 40.55
N ILE A 18 11.45 -50.62 41.73
CA ILE A 18 10.47 -49.66 42.28
C ILE A 18 11.15 -48.73 43.27
N HIS A 19 11.41 -47.49 42.86
CA HIS A 19 11.97 -46.45 43.69
C HIS A 19 10.89 -45.90 44.63
N PRO A 20 11.18 -45.71 45.97
CA PRO A 20 10.15 -45.28 46.92
C PRO A 20 9.39 -44.00 46.57
N ILE A 21 10.08 -43.06 45.89
CA ILE A 21 9.51 -41.75 45.55
C ILE A 21 9.15 -41.67 44.05
N LEU A 22 10.09 -42.05 43.17
CA LEU A 22 9.91 -41.97 41.72
C LEU A 22 9.03 -43.07 41.12
N GLY A 23 8.68 -44.10 41.90
CA GLY A 23 8.00 -45.29 41.43
C GLY A 23 8.88 -46.16 40.53
N PRO A 24 8.33 -46.86 39.50
CA PRO A 24 9.13 -47.70 38.65
C PRO A 24 10.21 -46.92 37.92
N VAL A 25 11.43 -47.44 37.96
CA VAL A 25 12.62 -46.92 37.25
C VAL A 25 13.40 -48.07 36.61
N ILE A 26 14.05 -47.78 35.49
CA ILE A 26 14.91 -48.75 34.80
C ILE A 26 16.35 -48.34 35.06
N LYS A 27 17.15 -49.34 35.48
CA LYS A 27 18.59 -49.16 35.69
C LYS A 27 19.39 -50.11 34.81
N PRO A 28 20.35 -49.62 34.05
CA PRO A 28 21.25 -50.47 33.27
C PRO A 28 22.40 -50.96 34.15
N TYR A 29 22.73 -52.25 34.04
CA TYR A 29 23.83 -52.90 34.77
C TYR A 29 24.71 -53.67 33.80
N VAL A 30 26.02 -53.65 34.05
CA VAL A 30 26.96 -54.63 33.49
C VAL A 30 27.09 -55.74 34.50
N VAL A 31 26.76 -56.96 34.09
CA VAL A 31 26.78 -58.18 34.94
C VAL A 31 27.80 -59.12 34.40
N GLN A 32 28.62 -59.71 35.26
CA GLN A 32 29.58 -60.71 34.90
C GLN A 32 28.88 -62.05 34.62
N LEU A 33 29.26 -62.72 33.57
CA LEU A 33 28.75 -64.08 33.23
C LEU A 33 29.67 -65.13 33.81
N SER A 34 29.11 -66.20 34.38
CA SER A 34 29.84 -67.39 34.77
C SER A 34 30.35 -68.10 33.51
N PRO A 35 31.35 -69.05 33.62
CA PRO A 35 31.82 -69.81 32.50
C PRO A 35 30.71 -70.61 31.80
N LYS A 36 29.61 -70.91 32.52
CA LYS A 36 28.44 -71.64 32.01
C LYS A 36 27.39 -70.69 31.36
N GLY A 37 27.69 -69.37 31.31
CA GLY A 37 26.81 -68.39 30.69
C GLY A 37 25.69 -67.88 31.63
N SER A 38 25.64 -68.28 32.92
CA SER A 38 24.70 -67.79 33.92
C SER A 38 25.15 -66.42 34.47
N TYR A 39 24.17 -65.48 34.82
CA TYR A 39 24.46 -64.22 35.43
C TYR A 39 24.98 -64.37 36.85
N SER A 40 26.09 -63.69 37.18
CA SER A 40 26.66 -63.70 38.51
C SER A 40 26.08 -62.53 39.35
N LEU A 41 26.34 -62.57 40.69
CA LEU A 41 25.98 -61.40 41.55
C LEU A 41 27.03 -60.31 41.58
N VAL A 42 28.03 -60.39 40.64
CA VAL A 42 28.99 -59.28 40.42
C VAL A 42 28.50 -58.43 39.34
N PHE A 43 28.13 -57.19 39.68
CA PHE A 43 27.51 -56.23 38.77
C PHE A 43 27.93 -54.80 39.09
N GLU A 44 27.88 -53.91 38.10
CA GLU A 44 28.06 -52.46 38.23
C GLU A 44 26.95 -51.69 37.55
N HIS A 45 26.42 -50.69 38.23
CA HIS A 45 25.39 -49.80 37.71
C HIS A 45 26.01 -48.82 36.70
N LEU A 46 25.44 -48.72 35.54
CA LEU A 46 25.91 -47.82 34.48
C LEU A 46 25.23 -46.46 34.60
N ILE A 47 26.05 -45.41 34.60
CA ILE A 47 25.63 -44.00 34.53
C ILE A 47 26.47 -43.29 33.47
N ALA A 48 26.07 -42.15 32.99
CA ALA A 48 26.77 -41.41 31.93
C ALA A 48 28.27 -41.18 32.19
N GLU A 49 28.69 -41.09 33.45
CA GLU A 49 30.07 -40.83 33.88
C GLU A 49 30.99 -42.05 33.75
N ASN A 50 30.49 -43.29 33.92
CA ASN A 50 31.29 -44.50 33.93
C ASN A 50 31.25 -45.31 32.64
N LEU A 51 30.51 -44.85 31.60
CA LEU A 51 30.38 -45.55 30.29
C LEU A 51 31.73 -45.80 29.61
N LYS A 52 32.67 -44.89 29.76
CA LYS A 52 34.04 -44.99 29.18
C LYS A 52 34.83 -46.21 29.63
N PHE A 53 34.43 -46.86 30.74
CA PHE A 53 35.13 -48.03 31.26
C PHE A 53 34.66 -49.36 30.63
N PHE A 54 33.59 -49.33 29.80
CA PHE A 54 33.01 -50.55 29.21
C PHE A 54 32.83 -50.40 27.67
N PRO A 55 33.87 -50.03 26.90
CA PRO A 55 33.72 -49.71 25.46
C PRO A 55 33.36 -50.93 24.61
N GLU A 56 33.67 -52.16 25.07
CA GLU A 56 33.38 -53.37 24.32
C GLU A 56 31.90 -53.79 24.37
N ILE A 57 31.14 -53.31 25.37
CA ILE A 57 29.76 -53.72 25.61
C ILE A 57 28.77 -52.63 25.21
N ILE A 58 29.22 -51.36 25.24
CA ILE A 58 28.35 -50.18 25.07
C ILE A 58 28.58 -49.56 23.69
N ARG A 59 27.57 -49.61 22.83
CA ARG A 59 27.50 -49.00 21.52
C ARG A 59 26.80 -47.62 21.61
N GLU A 60 26.66 -46.96 20.50
CA GLU A 60 26.05 -45.65 20.40
C GLU A 60 24.57 -45.63 20.85
N LYS A 61 23.81 -46.70 20.50
CA LYS A 61 22.44 -46.92 20.93
C LYS A 61 22.32 -47.02 22.45
N GLU A 62 23.12 -47.86 23.06
CA GLU A 62 23.16 -48.07 24.53
C GLU A 62 23.57 -46.77 25.24
N THR A 63 24.55 -46.05 24.70
CA THR A 63 24.95 -44.74 25.23
C THR A 63 23.78 -43.76 25.28
N HIS A 64 22.96 -43.73 24.23
CA HIS A 64 21.78 -42.86 24.16
C HIS A 64 20.73 -43.28 25.20
N ILE A 65 20.43 -44.56 25.30
CA ILE A 65 19.48 -45.09 26.28
C ILE A 65 19.92 -44.77 27.71
N ILE A 66 21.19 -44.95 28.05
CA ILE A 66 21.73 -44.71 29.39
C ILE A 66 21.62 -43.20 29.72
N LYS A 67 21.92 -42.31 28.77
CA LYS A 67 21.72 -40.87 28.95
C LYS A 67 20.24 -40.52 29.20
N LEU A 68 19.31 -41.16 28.50
CA LEU A 68 17.87 -40.96 28.73
C LEU A 68 17.48 -41.40 30.13
N LEU A 69 17.92 -42.56 30.59
CA LEU A 69 17.67 -43.07 31.94
C LEU A 69 18.28 -42.16 33.01
N ASP A 70 19.49 -41.64 32.76
CA ASP A 70 20.17 -40.76 33.69
C ASP A 70 19.44 -39.41 33.83
N SER A 71 18.77 -38.97 32.75
CA SER A 71 17.97 -37.74 32.74
C SER A 71 16.75 -37.76 33.67
N ILE A 72 16.28 -38.96 34.03
CA ILE A 72 15.15 -39.18 34.97
C ILE A 72 15.62 -39.75 36.30
N SER A 73 16.95 -39.70 36.61
CA SER A 73 17.49 -40.01 37.91
C SER A 73 17.02 -39.02 38.96
N ALA A 74 17.00 -39.40 40.24
CA ALA A 74 16.58 -38.49 41.30
C ALA A 74 17.41 -37.20 41.37
N GLU A 75 18.71 -37.28 41.06
CA GLU A 75 19.64 -36.18 40.97
C GLU A 75 19.30 -35.26 39.83
N SER A 76 19.07 -35.81 38.64
CA SER A 76 18.74 -35.06 37.42
C SER A 76 17.39 -34.36 37.54
N ILE A 77 16.38 -35.02 38.09
CA ILE A 77 15.06 -34.42 38.34
C ILE A 77 15.19 -33.29 39.37
N THR A 78 15.92 -33.52 40.44
CA THR A 78 16.17 -32.47 41.46
C THR A 78 16.85 -31.27 40.86
N LYS A 79 17.90 -31.45 40.08
CA LYS A 79 18.62 -30.37 39.37
C LYS A 79 17.72 -29.59 38.42
N ARG A 80 16.80 -30.29 37.74
CA ARG A 80 15.89 -29.68 36.73
C ARG A 80 14.74 -28.89 37.39
N PHE A 81 14.20 -29.35 38.49
CA PHE A 81 12.97 -28.79 39.07
C PHE A 81 13.18 -28.00 40.39
N SER A 82 14.34 -28.08 41.02
CA SER A 82 14.61 -27.31 42.28
C SER A 82 15.00 -25.87 42.09
N GLY A 83 15.45 -25.47 40.88
CA GLY A 83 15.97 -24.13 40.62
C GLY A 83 17.27 -23.78 41.40
N LYS A 84 17.76 -24.63 42.29
CA LYS A 84 18.99 -24.46 43.07
C LYS A 84 20.10 -25.39 42.63
N LYS A 85 21.32 -24.86 42.44
CA LYS A 85 22.47 -25.61 41.90
C LYS A 85 22.98 -26.77 42.80
N LYS A 86 22.71 -26.74 44.12
CA LYS A 86 23.15 -27.82 45.04
C LYS A 86 22.03 -28.09 46.05
N MET A 87 21.17 -29.06 45.75
CA MET A 87 20.18 -29.60 46.65
C MET A 87 20.26 -31.12 46.66
N ARG A 88 20.15 -31.77 47.83
CA ARG A 88 20.08 -33.22 47.90
C ARG A 88 18.70 -33.70 47.41
N PRO A 89 18.61 -34.80 46.63
CA PRO A 89 17.31 -35.28 46.17
C PRO A 89 16.30 -35.53 47.28
N LYS A 90 16.72 -36.06 48.43
CA LYS A 90 15.87 -36.31 49.57
C LYS A 90 15.20 -35.00 50.08
N ASP A 91 15.98 -33.95 50.21
CA ASP A 91 15.47 -32.66 50.74
C ASP A 91 14.49 -32.01 49.73
N PHE A 92 14.72 -32.22 48.42
CA PHE A 92 13.83 -31.75 47.35
C PHE A 92 12.48 -32.45 47.41
N PHE A 93 12.48 -33.76 47.41
CA PHE A 93 11.26 -34.54 47.34
C PHE A 93 10.43 -34.51 48.64
N GLU A 94 11.08 -34.39 49.83
CA GLU A 94 10.36 -34.32 51.11
C GLU A 94 9.87 -32.92 51.44
N ASN A 95 10.61 -31.86 51.11
CA ASN A 95 10.38 -30.52 51.68
C ASN A 95 9.95 -29.46 50.61
N GLN A 96 10.21 -29.62 49.32
CA GLN A 96 9.97 -28.60 48.34
C GLN A 96 8.98 -29.00 47.24
N MET A 97 8.78 -30.26 46.98
CA MET A 97 7.96 -30.75 45.90
C MET A 97 6.50 -30.87 46.29
N SER A 98 5.61 -30.12 45.61
CA SER A 98 4.16 -30.32 45.76
C SER A 98 3.69 -31.59 45.00
N GLU A 99 2.69 -32.27 45.57
CA GLU A 99 2.06 -33.44 44.92
C GLU A 99 1.52 -33.10 43.51
N ALA A 100 1.04 -31.85 43.33
CA ALA A 100 0.55 -31.38 42.05
C ALA A 100 1.66 -31.31 40.97
N VAL A 101 2.82 -30.75 41.30
CA VAL A 101 3.98 -30.68 40.38
C VAL A 101 4.48 -32.07 40.04
N PHE A 102 4.53 -32.96 41.03
CA PHE A 102 4.93 -34.35 40.77
C PHE A 102 3.98 -35.03 39.77
N LYS A 103 2.66 -34.95 40.01
CA LYS A 103 1.65 -35.60 39.18
C LYS A 103 1.54 -35.00 37.77
N GLN A 104 1.65 -33.67 37.67
CA GLN A 104 1.41 -32.98 36.38
C GLN A 104 2.65 -32.84 35.51
N SER A 105 3.85 -32.80 36.09
CA SER A 105 5.06 -32.50 35.33
C SER A 105 6.11 -33.59 35.43
N ILE A 106 6.43 -34.09 36.60
CA ILE A 106 7.53 -35.06 36.81
C ILE A 106 7.12 -36.47 36.41
N ARG A 107 5.98 -36.96 36.91
CA ARG A 107 5.52 -38.31 36.61
C ARG A 107 5.24 -38.55 35.10
N PRO A 108 4.62 -37.63 34.35
CA PRO A 108 4.49 -37.80 32.90
C PRO A 108 5.83 -37.83 32.15
N LEU A 109 6.83 -37.04 32.59
CA LEU A 109 8.18 -37.07 32.05
C LEU A 109 8.80 -38.46 32.26
N ILE A 110 8.76 -38.97 33.50
CA ILE A 110 9.30 -40.31 33.83
C ILE A 110 8.60 -41.38 32.99
N ASN A 111 7.27 -41.38 32.94
CA ASN A 111 6.49 -42.35 32.17
C ASN A 111 6.86 -42.34 30.67
N ARG A 112 6.98 -41.17 30.07
CA ARG A 112 7.34 -41.02 28.64
C ARG A 112 8.74 -41.56 28.37
N THR A 113 9.71 -41.16 29.19
CA THR A 113 11.10 -41.62 29.05
C THR A 113 11.22 -43.13 29.26
N ILE A 114 10.57 -43.70 30.27
CA ILE A 114 10.54 -45.16 30.51
C ILE A 114 9.92 -45.90 29.31
N ALA A 115 8.78 -45.42 28.81
CA ALA A 115 8.12 -46.08 27.68
C ALA A 115 8.97 -45.98 26.40
N GLU A 116 9.64 -44.85 26.17
CA GLU A 116 10.59 -44.67 25.05
C GLU A 116 11.76 -45.67 25.15
N VAL A 117 12.36 -45.79 26.35
CA VAL A 117 13.45 -46.73 26.58
C VAL A 117 12.98 -48.15 26.40
N LEU A 118 11.83 -48.55 27.02
CA LEU A 118 11.28 -49.89 26.88
C LEU A 118 11.03 -50.26 25.41
N ASN A 119 10.54 -49.35 24.61
CA ASN A 119 10.36 -49.59 23.18
C ASN A 119 11.68 -49.88 22.42
N GLN A 120 12.80 -49.25 22.87
CA GLN A 120 14.12 -49.46 22.28
C GLN A 120 14.78 -50.76 22.72
N ILE A 121 14.48 -51.23 23.95
CA ILE A 121 15.10 -52.39 24.57
C ILE A 121 14.22 -53.66 24.56
N LYS A 122 13.09 -53.67 23.80
CA LYS A 122 12.15 -54.80 23.73
C LYS A 122 12.82 -56.15 23.46
N LYS A 123 13.92 -56.17 22.71
CA LYS A 123 14.68 -57.37 22.33
C LYS A 123 15.88 -57.64 23.24
N ASP A 124 16.12 -56.81 24.22
CA ASP A 124 17.26 -56.91 25.12
C ASP A 124 16.87 -57.73 26.38
N SER A 125 17.83 -58.08 27.21
CA SER A 125 17.60 -58.82 28.45
C SER A 125 17.09 -57.86 29.56
N ILE A 126 15.78 -57.92 29.81
CA ILE A 126 15.11 -57.12 30.86
C ILE A 126 14.81 -58.01 32.07
N PHE A 127 15.07 -57.48 33.23
CA PHE A 127 14.86 -58.21 34.51
C PHE A 127 14.08 -57.36 35.51
N LEU A 128 13.44 -57.99 36.45
CA LEU A 128 12.94 -57.37 37.67
C LEU A 128 14.05 -57.43 38.72
N PHE A 129 14.33 -56.26 39.35
CA PHE A 129 15.32 -56.12 40.43
C PHE A 129 14.73 -56.50 41.80
N ASP A 130 15.39 -57.37 42.54
CA ASP A 130 15.02 -57.65 43.91
C ASP A 130 16.22 -57.46 44.88
N HIS A 131 16.02 -56.62 45.88
CA HIS A 131 16.94 -56.23 46.99
C HIS A 131 18.42 -56.04 46.61
N LYS A 132 19.10 -57.11 46.16
CA LYS A 132 20.54 -57.07 45.79
C LYS A 132 20.86 -57.78 44.47
N ASN A 133 19.82 -58.25 43.74
CA ASN A 133 20.01 -59.01 42.51
C ASN A 133 19.38 -58.28 41.32
N PRO A 134 20.21 -57.70 40.40
CA PRO A 134 19.70 -57.06 39.19
C PRO A 134 19.12 -58.03 38.17
N THR A 135 19.34 -59.32 38.32
CA THR A 135 18.89 -60.37 37.40
C THR A 135 17.93 -61.35 38.11
N HIS A 136 17.14 -60.88 39.08
CA HIS A 136 16.26 -61.70 39.90
C HIS A 136 15.24 -62.48 39.08
N LEU A 137 14.43 -61.82 38.25
CA LEU A 137 13.42 -62.46 37.40
C LEU A 137 13.53 -61.88 36.00
N LYS A 138 13.80 -62.76 35.00
CA LYS A 138 13.81 -62.39 33.58
C LYS A 138 12.40 -62.12 33.12
N LEU A 139 12.20 -60.97 32.51
CA LEU A 139 10.92 -60.59 31.95
C LEU A 139 10.85 -60.90 30.44
N GLU A 140 9.77 -61.49 30.04
CA GLU A 140 9.46 -61.77 28.64
C GLU A 140 8.59 -60.67 28.09
N VAL A 141 9.01 -60.06 26.96
CA VAL A 141 8.24 -59.02 26.26
C VAL A 141 7.55 -59.67 25.08
N PRO A 142 6.22 -59.83 25.08
CA PRO A 142 5.49 -60.39 23.93
C PRO A 142 5.61 -59.48 22.71
N GLU A 143 5.68 -60.09 21.51
CA GLU A 143 5.70 -59.33 20.26
C GLU A 143 4.39 -58.60 19.94
N ASN A 144 3.27 -59.20 20.34
CA ASN A 144 1.93 -58.64 20.11
C ASN A 144 1.58 -57.61 21.16
N GLU A 145 0.95 -56.53 20.73
CA GLU A 145 0.36 -55.56 21.63
C GLU A 145 -0.79 -56.18 22.43
N SER A 146 -0.85 -55.80 23.69
CA SER A 146 -1.91 -56.24 24.58
C SER A 146 -3.15 -55.33 24.44
N SER A 147 -4.32 -55.94 24.59
CA SER A 147 -5.59 -55.23 24.61
C SER A 147 -6.36 -55.48 25.88
N VAL A 148 -7.17 -54.48 26.30
CA VAL A 148 -8.01 -54.56 27.48
C VAL A 148 -9.45 -54.70 27.06
N LEU A 149 -10.15 -55.72 27.59
CA LEU A 149 -11.57 -55.88 27.48
C LEU A 149 -12.21 -55.43 28.79
N PHE A 150 -13.11 -54.49 28.72
CA PHE A 150 -13.88 -54.03 29.88
C PHE A 150 -15.22 -54.79 29.98
N HIS A 151 -15.56 -55.28 31.16
CA HIS A 151 -16.77 -56.06 31.39
C HIS A 151 -17.69 -55.30 32.34
N LEU A 152 -18.95 -55.15 31.94
CA LEU A 152 -20.04 -54.59 32.74
C LEU A 152 -21.10 -55.70 32.88
N ARG A 153 -21.29 -56.21 34.09
CA ARG A 153 -22.34 -57.24 34.38
C ARG A 153 -23.32 -56.68 35.40
N ARG A 154 -24.50 -56.38 34.96
CA ARG A 154 -25.59 -55.89 35.79
C ARG A 154 -26.48 -57.03 36.27
N ASN A 155 -26.78 -57.08 37.57
CA ASN A 155 -27.73 -57.96 38.22
C ASN A 155 -28.60 -57.19 39.23
N GLU A 156 -29.41 -57.82 39.98
CA GLU A 156 -30.31 -57.19 40.99
C GLU A 156 -29.56 -56.48 42.13
N GLN A 157 -28.29 -56.84 42.39
CA GLN A 157 -27.43 -56.28 43.43
C GLN A 157 -26.59 -55.08 42.91
N GLY A 158 -26.70 -54.73 41.63
CA GLY A 158 -25.96 -53.65 41.00
C GLY A 158 -25.08 -54.08 39.83
N THR A 159 -24.11 -53.26 39.46
CA THR A 159 -23.21 -53.51 38.33
C THR A 159 -21.83 -53.91 38.81
N ASN A 160 -21.32 -55.06 38.33
CA ASN A 160 -19.93 -55.46 38.51
C ASN A 160 -19.12 -55.03 37.30
N TYR A 161 -18.07 -54.24 37.57
CA TYR A 161 -17.10 -53.75 36.58
C TYR A 161 -15.73 -54.40 36.82
N PHE A 162 -15.25 -55.11 35.76
CA PHE A 162 -13.94 -55.80 35.78
C PHE A 162 -13.32 -55.78 34.40
N ILE A 163 -12.04 -56.20 34.36
CA ILE A 163 -11.28 -56.16 33.08
C ILE A 163 -10.64 -57.51 32.80
N THR A 164 -10.37 -57.74 31.51
CA THR A 164 -9.59 -58.87 31.03
C THR A 164 -8.49 -58.33 30.11
N ILE A 165 -7.26 -58.74 30.29
CA ILE A 165 -6.14 -58.39 29.42
C ILE A 165 -5.91 -59.54 28.46
N LYS A 166 -5.86 -59.27 27.15
CA LYS A 166 -5.50 -60.21 26.09
C LYS A 166 -4.17 -59.83 25.45
N CYS A 167 -3.28 -60.77 25.28
CA CYS A 167 -2.02 -60.65 24.59
C CYS A 167 -1.82 -61.84 23.65
N GLY A 168 -2.04 -61.66 22.35
CA GLY A 168 -2.11 -62.77 21.40
C GLY A 168 -3.20 -63.78 21.78
N HIS A 169 -2.84 -65.03 22.05
CA HIS A 169 -3.77 -66.10 22.45
C HIS A 169 -3.93 -66.21 23.99
N GLU A 170 -3.14 -65.50 24.75
CA GLU A 170 -3.20 -65.55 26.22
C GLU A 170 -4.19 -64.56 26.78
N VAL A 171 -4.86 -64.97 27.86
CA VAL A 171 -5.92 -64.18 28.52
C VAL A 171 -5.64 -64.12 30.02
N PHE A 172 -5.48 -62.91 30.53
CA PHE A 172 -5.25 -62.65 31.96
C PHE A 172 -6.53 -62.13 32.62
N ASN A 173 -7.17 -62.98 33.44
CA ASN A 173 -8.41 -62.67 34.14
C ASN A 173 -8.19 -62.28 35.61
N GLN A 174 -7.08 -62.74 36.20
CA GLN A 174 -6.71 -62.51 37.60
C GLN A 174 -5.23 -62.18 37.65
N PHE A 175 -4.90 -60.90 37.71
CA PHE A 175 -3.52 -60.42 37.62
C PHE A 175 -3.14 -59.49 38.78
N TYR A 176 -3.93 -59.40 39.84
CA TYR A 176 -3.68 -58.49 40.95
C TYR A 176 -2.53 -58.91 41.89
N LYS A 177 -2.03 -60.11 41.78
CA LYS A 177 -0.84 -60.59 42.44
C LYS A 177 0.36 -60.47 41.51
N ASP A 178 1.48 -59.89 41.99
CA ASP A 178 2.72 -59.73 41.24
C ASP A 178 2.56 -58.90 39.95
N THR A 179 1.69 -57.90 40.00
CA THR A 179 1.42 -57.03 38.87
C THR A 179 1.86 -55.58 39.22
N HIS A 180 2.64 -54.97 38.31
CA HIS A 180 3.16 -53.62 38.52
C HIS A 180 2.98 -52.80 37.27
N LEU A 181 2.32 -51.59 37.40
CA LEU A 181 2.24 -50.59 36.34
C LEU A 181 3.58 -49.86 36.24
N ILE A 182 4.29 -50.04 35.13
CA ILE A 182 5.62 -49.45 34.93
C ILE A 182 5.52 -48.05 34.31
N ALA A 183 4.70 -47.87 33.29
CA ALA A 183 4.38 -46.59 32.70
C ALA A 183 2.88 -46.51 32.39
N GLY A 184 2.28 -45.33 32.63
CA GLY A 184 0.83 -45.15 32.45
C GLY A 184 0.44 -44.77 31.03
N SER A 185 1.27 -43.95 30.33
CA SER A 185 1.00 -43.54 28.97
C SER A 185 2.32 -43.19 28.23
N PRO A 186 2.73 -43.98 27.24
CA PRO A 186 2.21 -45.29 26.81
C PRO A 186 2.23 -46.33 27.91
N CYS A 187 1.23 -47.21 27.91
CA CYS A 187 1.06 -48.18 29.02
C CYS A 187 1.99 -49.40 28.90
N TRP A 188 2.70 -49.66 30.00
CA TRP A 188 3.52 -50.85 30.21
C TRP A 188 3.19 -51.47 31.57
N LEU A 189 2.91 -52.79 31.56
CA LEU A 189 2.46 -53.52 32.73
C LEU A 189 3.24 -54.81 32.90
N ILE A 190 3.76 -55.08 34.09
CA ILE A 190 4.29 -56.40 34.45
C ILE A 190 3.14 -57.22 35.00
N VAL A 191 2.99 -58.43 34.49
CA VAL A 191 2.07 -59.46 34.98
C VAL A 191 2.85 -60.76 35.12
N GLY A 192 3.21 -61.14 36.38
CA GLY A 192 4.09 -62.26 36.65
C GLY A 192 5.50 -62.05 36.04
N ASN A 193 5.87 -62.90 35.10
CA ASN A 193 7.15 -62.80 34.38
C ASN A 193 7.03 -62.12 32.99
N LYS A 194 5.83 -61.57 32.67
CA LYS A 194 5.63 -60.93 31.35
C LYS A 194 5.55 -59.40 31.48
N LEU A 195 6.21 -58.69 30.59
CA LEU A 195 6.17 -57.25 30.43
C LEU A 195 5.30 -56.92 29.23
N LEU A 196 4.02 -56.60 29.51
CA LEU A 196 2.99 -56.35 28.54
C LEU A 196 3.06 -54.88 28.07
N HIS A 197 2.90 -54.61 26.78
CA HIS A 197 2.77 -53.30 26.21
C HIS A 197 1.44 -53.17 25.47
N PHE A 198 0.88 -51.96 25.54
CA PHE A 198 -0.45 -51.64 25.03
C PHE A 198 -0.34 -50.59 23.90
N ALA A 199 -1.43 -50.44 23.14
CA ALA A 199 -1.53 -49.36 22.13
C ALA A 199 -1.18 -48.00 22.71
N PRO A 200 -0.52 -47.11 21.92
CA PRO A 200 -0.03 -45.80 22.40
C PRO A 200 -1.10 -44.89 23.02
N ASP A 201 -2.35 -45.01 22.61
CA ASP A 201 -3.51 -44.24 23.04
C ASP A 201 -4.20 -44.86 24.30
N PHE A 202 -3.76 -46.02 24.77
CA PHE A 202 -4.35 -46.64 25.95
C PHE A 202 -3.77 -46.01 27.24
N ASP A 203 -4.70 -45.46 28.06
CA ASP A 203 -4.35 -44.92 29.36
C ASP A 203 -4.30 -46.01 30.45
N GLY A 204 -3.11 -46.40 30.82
CA GLY A 204 -2.88 -47.43 31.86
C GLY A 204 -3.38 -47.09 33.27
N GLN A 205 -3.70 -45.81 33.54
CA GLN A 205 -4.29 -45.45 34.83
C GLN A 205 -5.65 -46.11 35.07
N LYS A 206 -6.34 -46.52 34.01
CA LYS A 206 -7.59 -47.30 34.07
C LYS A 206 -7.41 -48.69 34.65
N LEU A 207 -6.19 -49.22 34.69
CA LEU A 207 -5.83 -50.51 35.27
C LEU A 207 -5.64 -50.43 36.78
N LEU A 208 -5.29 -49.25 37.32
CA LEU A 208 -4.94 -49.05 38.74
C LEU A 208 -5.93 -49.66 39.74
N PRO A 209 -7.29 -49.48 39.58
CA PRO A 209 -8.26 -50.04 40.50
C PRO A 209 -8.19 -51.59 40.53
N PHE A 210 -7.77 -52.25 39.43
CA PHE A 210 -7.76 -53.70 39.26
C PHE A 210 -6.43 -54.32 39.62
N LEU A 211 -5.43 -53.54 39.98
CA LEU A 211 -4.15 -54.06 40.52
C LEU A 211 -4.31 -54.56 41.96
N GLN A 212 -5.37 -54.17 42.67
CA GLN A 212 -5.65 -54.56 44.05
C GLN A 212 -6.96 -55.35 44.21
N LYS A 213 -7.89 -55.23 43.27
CA LYS A 213 -9.23 -55.87 43.35
C LYS A 213 -9.58 -56.56 42.04
N SER A 214 -10.19 -57.71 42.13
CA SER A 214 -10.63 -58.46 40.95
C SER A 214 -11.79 -57.80 40.19
N HIS A 215 -12.64 -57.05 40.90
CA HIS A 215 -13.77 -56.33 40.32
C HIS A 215 -14.17 -55.17 41.23
N LEU A 216 -14.89 -54.19 40.67
CA LEU A 216 -15.52 -53.08 41.36
C LEU A 216 -17.02 -53.29 41.30
N SER A 217 -17.68 -53.39 42.49
CA SER A 217 -19.13 -53.46 42.59
C SER A 217 -19.74 -52.05 42.74
N ILE A 218 -20.65 -51.70 41.88
CA ILE A 218 -21.37 -50.41 41.83
C ILE A 218 -22.82 -50.66 42.35
N ALA A 219 -23.13 -50.04 43.45
CA ALA A 219 -24.46 -50.15 44.09
C ALA A 219 -25.55 -49.59 43.17
N PRO A 220 -26.78 -50.10 43.21
CA PRO A 220 -27.89 -49.64 42.36
C PRO A 220 -28.15 -48.13 42.42
N SER A 221 -27.95 -47.52 43.61
CA SER A 221 -28.12 -46.04 43.77
C SER A 221 -27.06 -45.23 43.05
N ALA A 222 -25.92 -45.79 42.72
CA ALA A 222 -24.82 -45.13 42.03
C ALA A 222 -24.70 -45.49 40.53
N GLU A 223 -25.48 -46.49 40.06
CA GLU A 223 -25.39 -47.03 38.69
C GLU A 223 -25.59 -45.93 37.63
N GLU A 224 -26.61 -45.11 37.74
CA GLU A 224 -26.95 -44.10 36.70
C GLU A 224 -25.79 -43.11 36.55
N GLN A 225 -25.20 -42.68 37.67
CA GLN A 225 -24.08 -41.74 37.65
C GLN A 225 -22.82 -42.42 37.11
N PHE A 226 -22.58 -43.68 37.44
CA PHE A 226 -21.51 -44.51 36.95
C PHE A 226 -21.58 -44.67 35.42
N TYR A 227 -22.77 -45.01 34.88
CA TYR A 227 -22.95 -45.15 33.43
C TYR A 227 -22.75 -43.83 32.72
N LYS A 228 -23.31 -42.74 33.19
CA LYS A 228 -23.19 -41.44 32.53
C LYS A 228 -21.76 -40.85 32.57
N LYS A 229 -21.04 -41.04 33.71
CA LYS A 229 -19.69 -40.44 33.84
C LYS A 229 -18.54 -41.33 33.49
N PHE A 230 -18.67 -42.65 33.69
CA PHE A 230 -17.55 -43.61 33.53
C PHE A 230 -17.76 -44.62 32.41
N ALA A 231 -18.95 -45.27 32.34
CA ALA A 231 -19.16 -46.32 31.37
C ALA A 231 -19.30 -45.79 29.93
N LEU A 232 -19.97 -44.67 29.70
CA LEU A 232 -20.10 -44.08 28.33
C LEU A 232 -18.72 -43.78 27.70
N PRO A 233 -17.76 -43.08 28.36
CA PRO A 233 -16.43 -42.85 27.79
C PRO A 233 -15.65 -44.16 27.53
N LEU A 234 -15.88 -45.22 28.33
CA LEU A 234 -15.27 -46.52 28.05
C LEU A 234 -15.85 -47.18 26.82
N ILE A 235 -17.20 -47.12 26.66
CA ILE A 235 -17.92 -47.69 25.52
C ILE A 235 -17.58 -46.95 24.19
N GLU A 236 -17.33 -45.63 24.28
CA GLU A 236 -16.94 -44.83 23.13
C GLU A 236 -15.53 -45.14 22.62
N ASN A 237 -14.59 -45.45 23.53
CA ASN A 237 -13.18 -45.51 23.17
C ASN A 237 -12.57 -46.93 23.23
N TYR A 238 -13.26 -47.86 23.93
CA TYR A 238 -12.71 -49.22 24.14
C TYR A 238 -13.74 -50.30 23.86
N GLN A 239 -13.27 -51.52 23.75
CA GLN A 239 -14.14 -52.70 23.63
C GLN A 239 -14.76 -53.02 24.98
N VAL A 240 -16.07 -52.96 25.07
CA VAL A 240 -16.85 -53.25 26.28
C VAL A 240 -17.81 -54.40 26.03
N ILE A 241 -17.76 -55.40 26.94
CA ILE A 241 -18.71 -56.53 26.95
C ILE A 241 -19.72 -56.23 28.09
N ALA A 242 -20.97 -56.05 27.69
CA ALA A 242 -22.05 -55.76 28.63
C ALA A 242 -23.02 -56.98 28.75
N LYS A 243 -23.39 -57.31 29.98
CA LYS A 243 -24.48 -58.31 30.28
C LYS A 243 -25.50 -57.64 31.21
N GLY A 244 -26.81 -57.76 30.91
CA GLY A 244 -27.87 -57.10 31.63
C GLY A 244 -28.06 -55.63 31.28
N ILE A 245 -27.44 -55.17 30.17
CA ILE A 245 -27.57 -53.87 29.61
C ILE A 245 -27.58 -54.04 28.08
N GLU A 246 -28.50 -53.40 27.40
CA GLU A 246 -28.66 -53.48 25.97
C GLU A 246 -27.80 -52.35 25.31
N ILE A 247 -26.92 -52.73 24.37
CA ILE A 247 -26.14 -51.78 23.59
C ILE A 247 -26.63 -51.85 22.14
N GLU A 248 -27.37 -50.83 21.71
CA GLU A 248 -27.86 -50.71 20.34
C GLU A 248 -26.94 -49.81 19.51
N THR A 249 -26.64 -50.22 18.27
CA THR A 249 -25.86 -49.38 17.35
C THR A 249 -26.82 -48.83 16.31
N GLU A 250 -27.01 -47.50 16.36
CA GLU A 250 -27.81 -46.76 15.42
C GLU A 250 -26.96 -46.25 14.25
N GLN A 251 -27.44 -46.40 13.04
CA GLN A 251 -26.83 -45.83 11.83
C GLN A 251 -27.67 -44.65 11.35
N TYR A 252 -27.04 -43.49 11.27
CA TYR A 252 -27.63 -42.27 10.74
C TYR A 252 -26.90 -41.84 9.48
N GLU A 253 -27.63 -41.24 8.55
CA GLU A 253 -27.07 -40.53 7.43
C GLU A 253 -26.41 -39.24 7.93
N ALA A 254 -25.14 -39.04 7.60
CA ALA A 254 -24.37 -37.88 8.09
C ALA A 254 -24.69 -36.64 7.28
N ILE A 255 -24.83 -35.49 7.95
CA ILE A 255 -25.04 -34.20 7.30
C ILE A 255 -23.87 -33.30 7.63
N PRO A 256 -23.13 -32.80 6.64
CA PRO A 256 -22.03 -31.84 6.88
C PRO A 256 -22.59 -30.44 7.13
N ILE A 257 -22.17 -29.81 8.21
CA ILE A 257 -22.56 -28.44 8.57
C ILE A 257 -21.31 -27.58 8.55
N LEU A 258 -21.31 -26.53 7.77
CA LEU A 258 -20.29 -25.49 7.74
C LEU A 258 -20.79 -24.29 8.53
N ARG A 259 -20.17 -24.02 9.66
CA ARG A 259 -20.60 -22.97 10.61
C ARG A 259 -19.59 -21.86 10.67
N LEU A 260 -20.03 -20.64 10.35
CA LEU A 260 -19.24 -19.42 10.54
C LEU A 260 -19.31 -18.98 12.00
N GLU A 261 -18.17 -18.85 12.66
CA GLU A 261 -18.08 -18.42 14.07
C GLU A 261 -16.76 -17.70 14.36
N GLN A 262 -16.69 -17.02 15.50
CA GLN A 262 -15.47 -16.41 15.98
C GLN A 262 -14.64 -17.43 16.80
N HIS A 263 -13.40 -17.65 16.37
CA HIS A 263 -12.45 -18.52 17.07
C HIS A 263 -11.88 -17.82 18.32
N ILE A 264 -11.36 -18.61 19.28
CA ILE A 264 -10.75 -18.10 20.52
C ILE A 264 -9.59 -17.12 20.27
N SER A 265 -8.91 -17.25 19.12
CA SER A 265 -7.87 -16.31 18.69
C SER A 265 -8.39 -14.94 18.21
N GLY A 266 -9.71 -14.71 18.23
CA GLY A 266 -10.34 -13.50 17.74
C GLY A 266 -10.62 -13.50 16.22
N LYS A 267 -10.09 -14.45 15.48
CA LYS A 267 -10.31 -14.60 14.02
C LYS A 267 -11.67 -15.21 13.72
N TYR A 268 -12.24 -14.88 12.57
CA TYR A 268 -13.46 -15.55 12.09
C TYR A 268 -13.07 -16.76 11.25
N VAL A 269 -13.74 -17.88 11.51
CA VAL A 269 -13.42 -19.17 10.89
C VAL A 269 -14.68 -19.90 10.44
N LEU A 270 -14.51 -20.82 9.52
CA LEU A 270 -15.53 -21.76 9.09
C LEU A 270 -15.27 -23.10 9.77
N VAL A 271 -16.16 -23.53 10.66
CA VAL A 271 -16.02 -24.77 11.42
C VAL A 271 -16.84 -25.87 10.76
N LEU A 272 -16.15 -26.97 10.41
CA LEU A 272 -16.80 -28.17 9.86
C LEU A 272 -17.29 -29.08 10.97
N LEU A 273 -18.57 -29.34 10.95
CA LEU A 273 -19.29 -30.23 11.87
C LEU A 273 -20.02 -31.28 11.07
N PHE A 274 -20.19 -32.46 11.65
CA PHE A 274 -20.99 -33.54 11.10
C PHE A 274 -22.15 -33.86 12.04
N LYS A 275 -23.35 -33.80 11.53
CA LYS A 275 -24.57 -34.15 12.29
C LYS A 275 -24.97 -35.59 11.98
N TYR A 276 -25.08 -36.40 13.02
CA TYR A 276 -25.60 -37.77 13.00
C TYR A 276 -26.83 -37.82 13.93
N GLY A 277 -28.03 -37.92 13.37
CA GLY A 277 -29.25 -37.81 14.16
C GLY A 277 -29.33 -36.47 14.92
N GLN A 278 -29.33 -36.53 16.26
CA GLN A 278 -29.32 -35.34 17.11
C GLN A 278 -27.94 -34.89 17.56
N GLN A 279 -26.87 -35.68 17.25
CA GLN A 279 -25.51 -35.39 17.73
C GLN A 279 -24.68 -34.66 16.70
N LEU A 280 -23.85 -33.71 17.19
CA LEU A 280 -22.94 -32.93 16.40
C LEU A 280 -21.48 -33.34 16.74
N PHE A 281 -20.72 -33.73 15.73
CA PHE A 281 -19.31 -34.05 15.87
C PHE A 281 -18.44 -33.03 15.16
N GLN A 282 -17.36 -32.65 15.83
CA GLN A 282 -16.30 -31.89 15.17
C GLN A 282 -15.52 -32.81 14.22
N SER A 283 -15.15 -32.29 13.07
CA SER A 283 -14.42 -33.03 12.04
C SER A 283 -13.15 -33.71 12.58
N HIS A 284 -12.43 -33.08 13.48
CA HIS A 284 -11.16 -33.55 14.04
C HIS A 284 -11.29 -34.32 15.36
N SER A 285 -12.48 -34.48 15.92
CA SER A 285 -12.60 -35.22 17.18
C SER A 285 -12.17 -36.67 16.97
N GLY A 286 -11.23 -37.17 17.79
CA GLY A 286 -10.75 -38.58 17.74
C GLY A 286 -11.84 -39.62 17.94
N LYS A 287 -13.01 -39.21 18.46
CA LYS A 287 -14.11 -40.08 18.73
C LYS A 287 -14.68 -40.72 17.46
N GLN A 288 -14.55 -42.04 17.34
CA GLN A 288 -15.16 -42.83 16.25
C GLN A 288 -16.62 -43.18 16.54
N VAL A 289 -16.97 -43.18 17.79
CA VAL A 289 -18.28 -43.59 18.30
C VAL A 289 -18.71 -42.61 19.38
N SER A 290 -19.99 -42.30 19.41
CA SER A 290 -20.61 -41.63 20.54
C SER A 290 -21.65 -42.51 21.15
N ALA A 291 -21.72 -42.52 22.47
CA ALA A 291 -22.68 -43.33 23.21
C ALA A 291 -23.56 -42.48 24.11
N MET A 292 -24.82 -42.76 24.14
CA MET A 292 -25.79 -42.10 24.99
C MET A 292 -26.51 -43.09 25.88
N PHE A 293 -26.58 -42.77 27.19
CA PHE A 293 -27.33 -43.59 28.16
C PHE A 293 -28.81 -43.20 28.18
N VAL A 294 -29.68 -44.16 27.98
CA VAL A 294 -31.14 -44.02 28.06
C VAL A 294 -31.68 -44.97 29.11
N LYS A 295 -32.54 -44.47 30.00
CA LYS A 295 -33.21 -45.26 31.02
C LYS A 295 -34.70 -45.38 30.64
N GLU A 296 -35.13 -46.58 30.31
CA GLU A 296 -36.52 -46.89 29.98
C GLU A 296 -37.10 -47.79 31.08
N GLY A 297 -37.81 -47.16 32.05
CA GLY A 297 -38.28 -47.85 33.25
C GLY A 297 -37.11 -48.40 34.11
N ASN A 298 -37.03 -49.73 34.26
CA ASN A 298 -35.98 -50.43 34.99
C ASN A 298 -34.85 -50.99 34.08
N GLN A 299 -34.96 -50.77 32.75
CA GLN A 299 -33.97 -51.22 31.81
C GLN A 299 -32.99 -50.09 31.45
N PHE A 300 -31.75 -50.50 31.36
CA PHE A 300 -30.67 -49.55 30.92
C PHE A 300 -30.29 -49.90 29.48
N LYS A 301 -30.40 -48.87 28.61
CA LYS A 301 -30.00 -48.99 27.22
C LYS A 301 -28.89 -47.98 26.89
N ILE A 302 -27.99 -48.37 26.04
CA ILE A 302 -26.90 -47.53 25.56
C ILE A 302 -27.00 -47.49 24.03
N ARG A 303 -27.32 -46.31 23.50
CA ARG A 303 -27.36 -46.08 22.05
C ARG A 303 -26.00 -45.62 21.56
N LYS A 304 -25.42 -46.37 20.65
CA LYS A 304 -24.13 -46.10 19.99
C LYS A 304 -24.34 -45.53 18.61
N ILE A 305 -23.73 -44.41 18.28
CA ILE A 305 -23.70 -43.84 16.94
C ILE A 305 -22.29 -43.98 16.38
N LYS A 306 -22.18 -44.70 15.25
CA LYS A 306 -20.90 -44.93 14.57
C LYS A 306 -20.69 -43.92 13.44
N ARG A 307 -19.55 -43.19 13.44
CA ARG A 307 -19.19 -42.22 12.40
C ARG A 307 -18.59 -42.91 11.17
N SER A 308 -18.89 -42.31 9.98
CA SER A 308 -18.28 -42.70 8.71
C SER A 308 -17.08 -41.80 8.38
N ARG A 309 -15.92 -42.09 8.95
CA ARG A 309 -14.70 -41.30 8.79
C ARG A 309 -14.27 -41.10 7.34
N GLN A 310 -14.45 -42.10 6.53
CA GLN A 310 -14.07 -42.05 5.11
C GLN A 310 -14.95 -41.05 4.34
N TRP A 311 -16.24 -41.03 4.62
CA TRP A 311 -17.16 -40.08 4.04
C TRP A 311 -16.89 -38.65 4.57
N GLU A 312 -16.65 -38.49 5.86
CA GLU A 312 -16.28 -37.19 6.46
C GLU A 312 -15.02 -36.60 5.85
N LYS A 313 -14.00 -37.45 5.56
CA LYS A 313 -12.77 -37.05 4.91
C LYS A 313 -13.01 -36.53 3.48
N ILE A 314 -13.83 -37.21 2.71
CA ILE A 314 -14.24 -36.78 1.36
C ILE A 314 -14.90 -35.39 1.43
N LYS A 315 -15.80 -35.14 2.41
CA LYS A 315 -16.43 -33.84 2.57
C LYS A 315 -15.45 -32.76 3.02
N ALA A 316 -14.46 -33.06 3.84
CA ALA A 316 -13.40 -32.13 4.20
C ALA A 316 -12.52 -31.78 2.99
N GLU A 317 -12.21 -32.74 2.11
CA GLU A 317 -11.45 -32.52 0.87
C GLU A 317 -12.18 -31.59 -0.10
N VAL A 318 -13.50 -31.60 -0.15
CA VAL A 318 -14.29 -30.62 -0.93
C VAL A 318 -14.01 -29.19 -0.47
N LEU A 319 -13.91 -28.93 0.84
CA LEU A 319 -13.60 -27.60 1.34
C LEU A 319 -12.20 -27.14 0.94
N LEU A 320 -11.21 -28.05 0.98
CA LEU A 320 -9.84 -27.77 0.55
C LEU A 320 -9.78 -27.46 -0.95
N SER A 321 -10.53 -28.21 -1.78
CA SER A 321 -10.60 -27.98 -3.23
C SER A 321 -11.24 -26.65 -3.62
N LEU A 322 -12.06 -26.08 -2.73
CA LEU A 322 -12.66 -24.74 -2.91
C LEU A 322 -11.78 -23.59 -2.42
N GLY A 323 -10.53 -23.87 -1.99
CA GLY A 323 -9.59 -22.83 -1.55
C GLY A 323 -9.65 -22.50 -0.05
N LEU A 324 -10.18 -23.39 0.78
CA LEU A 324 -10.08 -23.27 2.24
C LEU A 324 -8.80 -23.92 2.74
N ASN A 325 -8.08 -23.24 3.62
CA ASN A 325 -6.93 -23.78 4.33
C ASN A 325 -7.30 -24.24 5.73
N HIS A 326 -6.75 -25.35 6.17
CA HIS A 326 -6.95 -25.89 7.52
C HIS A 326 -6.15 -25.05 8.54
N LEU A 327 -6.82 -24.42 9.49
CA LEU A 327 -6.19 -23.62 10.54
C LEU A 327 -5.85 -24.51 11.77
N SER A 328 -6.84 -25.15 12.35
CA SER A 328 -6.69 -26.02 13.51
C SER A 328 -7.94 -26.88 13.71
N HIS A 329 -7.76 -28.13 14.13
CA HIS A 329 -8.85 -29.04 14.47
C HIS A 329 -9.94 -29.13 13.39
N SER A 330 -11.06 -28.46 13.57
CA SER A 330 -12.20 -28.43 12.63
C SER A 330 -12.40 -27.08 11.95
N ALA A 331 -11.46 -26.13 12.13
CA ALA A 331 -11.53 -24.77 11.66
C ALA A 331 -10.79 -24.56 10.33
N TYR A 332 -11.46 -23.90 9.39
CA TYR A 332 -10.95 -23.59 8.06
C TYR A 332 -10.99 -22.08 7.83
N LEU A 333 -10.05 -21.58 7.04
CA LEU A 333 -9.98 -20.19 6.59
C LEU A 333 -9.87 -20.13 5.07
N PRO A 334 -10.48 -19.14 4.43
CA PRO A 334 -10.18 -18.82 3.03
C PRO A 334 -8.70 -18.43 2.89
N GLU A 335 -8.11 -18.73 1.74
CA GLU A 335 -6.69 -18.48 1.49
C GLU A 335 -6.37 -16.98 1.66
N ASN A 336 -5.38 -16.67 2.53
CA ASN A 336 -4.90 -15.32 2.85
C ASN A 336 -5.90 -14.34 3.49
N ILE A 337 -7.07 -14.79 3.93
CA ILE A 337 -8.10 -13.89 4.48
C ILE A 337 -8.64 -14.46 5.80
N ASP A 338 -8.38 -13.77 6.92
CA ASP A 338 -8.81 -14.17 8.27
C ASP A 338 -9.90 -13.24 8.86
N THR A 339 -10.54 -12.46 8.00
CA THR A 339 -11.57 -11.49 8.37
C THR A 339 -12.99 -12.07 8.22
N LEU A 340 -13.95 -11.47 8.95
CA LEU A 340 -15.38 -11.79 8.80
C LEU A 340 -15.85 -11.66 7.34
N LEU A 341 -15.46 -10.56 6.70
CA LEU A 341 -15.77 -10.28 5.30
C LEU A 341 -15.25 -11.36 4.35
N GLY A 342 -14.03 -11.83 4.56
CA GLY A 342 -13.46 -12.91 3.77
C GLY A 342 -14.24 -14.21 3.86
N CYS A 343 -14.65 -14.59 5.07
CA CYS A 343 -15.49 -15.77 5.26
C CYS A 343 -16.88 -15.62 4.62
N ILE A 344 -17.49 -14.43 4.70
CA ILE A 344 -18.80 -14.16 4.09
C ILE A 344 -18.69 -14.16 2.56
N ASN A 345 -17.67 -13.53 1.99
CA ASN A 345 -17.44 -13.53 0.55
C ASN A 345 -17.23 -14.96 0.02
N PHE A 346 -16.41 -15.76 0.71
CA PHE A 346 -16.22 -17.18 0.38
C PHE A 346 -17.57 -17.93 0.38
N LEU A 347 -18.36 -17.79 1.45
CA LEU A 347 -19.66 -18.44 1.55
C LEU A 347 -20.62 -17.98 0.46
N THR A 348 -20.61 -16.70 0.12
CA THR A 348 -21.46 -16.13 -0.94
C THR A 348 -21.07 -16.69 -2.30
N GLN A 349 -19.79 -16.75 -2.61
CA GLN A 349 -19.26 -17.24 -3.88
C GLN A 349 -19.51 -18.73 -4.08
N HIS A 350 -19.32 -19.53 -3.02
CA HIS A 350 -19.39 -20.99 -3.09
C HIS A 350 -20.68 -21.59 -2.56
N LYS A 351 -21.69 -20.77 -2.17
CA LYS A 351 -22.95 -21.23 -1.58
C LYS A 351 -23.62 -22.32 -2.40
N SER A 352 -23.85 -22.09 -3.68
CA SER A 352 -24.48 -23.05 -4.58
C SER A 352 -23.72 -24.38 -4.69
N THR A 353 -22.38 -24.31 -4.73
CA THR A 353 -21.52 -25.50 -4.80
C THR A 353 -21.56 -26.29 -3.49
N LEU A 354 -21.52 -25.60 -2.36
CA LEU A 354 -21.60 -26.21 -1.02
C LEU A 354 -22.97 -26.87 -0.79
N GLU A 355 -24.06 -26.20 -1.14
CA GLU A 355 -25.42 -26.75 -1.02
C GLU A 355 -25.62 -27.99 -1.92
N LYS A 356 -25.12 -27.97 -3.18
CA LYS A 356 -25.13 -29.13 -4.08
C LYS A 356 -24.28 -30.28 -3.54
N ALA A 357 -23.20 -30.00 -2.82
CA ALA A 357 -22.38 -30.99 -2.14
C ALA A 357 -23.01 -31.50 -0.83
N GLY A 358 -24.21 -30.99 -0.44
CA GLY A 358 -24.98 -31.40 0.72
C GLY A 358 -24.63 -30.69 2.02
N PHE A 359 -23.82 -29.61 1.99
CA PHE A 359 -23.51 -28.82 3.19
C PHE A 359 -24.66 -27.93 3.60
N ILE A 360 -24.91 -27.88 4.92
CA ILE A 360 -25.78 -26.88 5.53
C ILE A 360 -24.91 -25.75 6.08
N ILE A 361 -25.13 -24.53 5.58
CA ILE A 361 -24.42 -23.36 6.04
C ILE A 361 -25.17 -22.75 7.25
N ARG A 362 -24.45 -22.50 8.34
CA ARG A 362 -24.96 -21.83 9.54
C ARG A 362 -24.05 -20.68 9.94
N GLN A 363 -24.65 -19.66 10.52
CA GLN A 363 -23.92 -18.50 11.06
C GLN A 363 -24.15 -18.44 12.58
N ASN A 364 -23.06 -18.23 13.32
CA ASN A 364 -23.08 -18.10 14.78
C ASN A 364 -22.22 -16.89 15.19
N ILE A 365 -22.72 -15.69 14.84
CA ILE A 365 -22.03 -14.42 15.04
C ILE A 365 -22.95 -13.52 15.87
N GLY A 366 -23.11 -13.84 17.13
CA GLY A 366 -24.04 -13.13 18.00
C GLY A 366 -25.46 -13.11 17.42
N ASN A 367 -26.10 -11.93 17.44
CA ASN A 367 -27.45 -11.73 16.88
C ASN A 367 -27.44 -11.28 15.41
N LYS A 368 -26.30 -11.35 14.71
CA LYS A 368 -26.16 -10.91 13.31
C LYS A 368 -26.32 -12.07 12.35
N THR A 369 -27.13 -11.90 11.32
CA THR A 369 -27.26 -12.83 10.20
C THR A 369 -26.90 -12.10 8.92
N TYR A 370 -25.89 -12.60 8.18
CA TYR A 370 -25.44 -11.99 6.95
C TYR A 370 -26.15 -12.60 5.74
N PHE A 371 -26.46 -11.75 4.78
CA PHE A 371 -27.01 -12.16 3.51
C PHE A 371 -25.94 -12.86 2.66
N LEU A 372 -26.22 -14.09 2.24
CA LEU A 372 -25.34 -14.90 1.40
C LEU A 372 -25.93 -15.04 -0.01
N GLY A 373 -26.01 -13.96 -0.73
CA GLY A 373 -26.54 -13.93 -2.10
C GLY A 373 -25.75 -12.97 -2.97
N THR A 374 -25.98 -13.03 -4.28
CA THR A 374 -25.33 -12.13 -5.25
C THR A 374 -25.87 -10.71 -5.10
N SER A 375 -24.99 -9.74 -5.25
CA SER A 375 -25.31 -8.32 -5.33
C SER A 375 -25.09 -7.83 -6.76
N GLU A 376 -26.03 -7.07 -7.29
CA GLU A 376 -25.96 -6.45 -8.62
C GLU A 376 -26.14 -4.94 -8.50
N LEU A 377 -25.28 -4.19 -9.15
CA LEU A 377 -25.41 -2.75 -9.30
C LEU A 377 -25.93 -2.44 -10.71
N LYS A 378 -27.11 -1.83 -10.79
CA LYS A 378 -27.68 -1.32 -12.04
C LYS A 378 -27.51 0.19 -12.09
N LEU A 379 -26.80 0.68 -13.07
CA LEU A 379 -26.52 2.08 -13.30
C LEU A 379 -27.15 2.53 -14.62
N ALA A 380 -27.81 3.69 -14.59
CA ALA A 380 -28.23 4.43 -15.77
C ALA A 380 -27.72 5.87 -15.67
N VAL A 381 -27.17 6.38 -16.75
CA VAL A 381 -26.63 7.75 -16.84
C VAL A 381 -27.51 8.54 -17.79
N ASN A 382 -28.18 9.57 -17.28
CA ASN A 382 -28.92 10.52 -18.09
C ASN A 382 -28.16 11.83 -18.17
N ARG A 383 -27.96 12.34 -19.39
CA ARG A 383 -27.36 13.68 -19.61
C ARG A 383 -28.46 14.73 -19.60
N GLU A 384 -28.30 15.72 -18.75
CA GLU A 384 -29.07 16.99 -18.76
C GLU A 384 -28.05 18.11 -19.01
N ASP A 385 -28.29 19.04 -19.91
CA ASP A 385 -27.40 20.12 -20.36
C ASP A 385 -25.99 20.16 -19.74
N ASP A 386 -25.84 20.63 -18.49
CA ASP A 386 -24.56 20.77 -17.76
C ASP A 386 -24.29 19.65 -16.74
N TRP A 387 -25.17 18.63 -16.62
CA TRP A 387 -25.11 17.63 -15.56
C TRP A 387 -25.37 16.22 -16.08
N PHE A 388 -24.68 15.26 -15.42
CA PHE A 388 -25.05 13.85 -15.51
C PHE A 388 -25.86 13.45 -14.27
N ASP A 389 -27.08 12.99 -14.47
CA ASP A 389 -27.93 12.38 -13.42
C ASP A 389 -27.71 10.87 -13.42
N LEU A 390 -27.04 10.39 -12.37
CA LEU A 390 -26.77 8.97 -12.17
C LEU A 390 -27.88 8.32 -11.37
N ARG A 391 -28.68 7.49 -12.02
CA ARG A 391 -29.70 6.66 -11.36
C ARG A 391 -29.11 5.27 -11.11
N ALA A 392 -28.88 4.97 -9.85
CA ALA A 392 -28.31 3.70 -9.43
C ALA A 392 -29.23 2.97 -8.49
N HIS A 393 -29.47 1.69 -8.76
CA HIS A 393 -30.19 0.76 -7.89
C HIS A 393 -29.31 -0.45 -7.61
N VAL A 394 -29.30 -0.87 -6.36
CA VAL A 394 -28.57 -2.05 -5.92
C VAL A 394 -29.57 -3.14 -5.62
N ARG A 395 -29.34 -4.32 -6.19
CA ARG A 395 -30.16 -5.50 -5.95
C ARG A 395 -29.42 -6.51 -5.08
N PHE A 396 -29.98 -6.85 -3.93
CA PHE A 396 -29.51 -7.93 -3.06
C PHE A 396 -30.58 -9.04 -3.06
N GLY A 397 -30.41 -10.03 -3.92
CA GLY A 397 -31.42 -11.07 -4.14
C GLY A 397 -32.77 -10.50 -4.61
N GLU A 398 -33.78 -10.53 -3.76
CA GLU A 398 -35.13 -9.98 -4.05
C GLU A 398 -35.29 -8.49 -3.66
N TYR A 399 -34.32 -7.93 -2.91
CA TYR A 399 -34.39 -6.55 -2.43
C TYR A 399 -33.71 -5.58 -3.40
N GLU A 400 -34.47 -4.60 -3.89
CA GLU A 400 -33.97 -3.51 -4.71
C GLU A 400 -33.91 -2.24 -3.87
N ILE A 401 -32.69 -1.68 -3.70
CA ILE A 401 -32.42 -0.54 -2.83
C ILE A 401 -31.84 0.60 -3.68
N PRO A 402 -32.42 1.83 -3.64
CA PRO A 402 -31.81 2.98 -4.29
C PRO A 402 -30.39 3.21 -3.77
N PHE A 403 -29.41 3.32 -4.68
CA PHE A 403 -28.00 3.46 -4.32
C PHE A 403 -27.71 4.68 -3.42
N ILE A 404 -28.50 5.75 -3.56
CA ILE A 404 -28.36 6.96 -2.73
C ILE A 404 -28.45 6.67 -1.22
N LEU A 405 -29.19 5.62 -0.82
CA LEU A 405 -29.30 5.21 0.58
C LEU A 405 -27.99 4.62 1.12
N LEU A 406 -27.10 4.15 0.22
CA LEU A 406 -25.77 3.62 0.56
C LEU A 406 -24.71 4.73 0.73
N ARG A 407 -25.06 5.98 0.35
CA ARG A 407 -24.12 7.11 0.39
C ARG A 407 -23.43 7.26 1.74
N LYS A 408 -24.18 7.23 2.82
CA LYS A 408 -23.63 7.40 4.19
C LYS A 408 -22.67 6.27 4.55
N GLN A 409 -23.00 5.03 4.21
CA GLN A 409 -22.18 3.85 4.47
C GLN A 409 -20.87 3.94 3.66
N ILE A 410 -20.97 4.24 2.36
CA ILE A 410 -19.81 4.34 1.48
C ILE A 410 -18.86 5.46 1.93
N LEU A 411 -19.38 6.65 2.23
CA LEU A 411 -18.56 7.78 2.70
C LEU A 411 -17.94 7.54 4.08
N ALA A 412 -18.61 6.76 4.94
CA ALA A 412 -18.10 6.38 6.26
C ALA A 412 -17.17 5.14 6.22
N GLY A 413 -16.99 4.49 5.08
CA GLY A 413 -16.22 3.26 4.95
C GLY A 413 -16.91 2.04 5.58
N ILE A 414 -18.23 2.11 5.83
CA ILE A 414 -19.01 1.03 6.48
C ILE A 414 -19.54 0.09 5.41
N ARG A 415 -19.08 -1.17 5.44
CA ARG A 415 -19.46 -2.20 4.46
C ARG A 415 -20.76 -2.93 4.79
N GLU A 416 -21.33 -2.76 5.98
CA GLU A 416 -22.54 -3.42 6.43
C GLU A 416 -23.80 -2.60 6.10
N LEU A 417 -24.77 -3.22 5.42
CA LEU A 417 -26.08 -2.66 5.12
C LEU A 417 -27.16 -3.58 5.67
N VAL A 418 -28.04 -3.06 6.51
CA VAL A 418 -29.16 -3.82 7.03
C VAL A 418 -30.29 -3.86 5.99
N LEU A 419 -30.66 -5.06 5.55
CA LEU A 419 -31.76 -5.29 4.63
C LEU A 419 -33.13 -5.25 5.34
N PRO A 420 -34.27 -5.09 4.61
CA PRO A 420 -35.58 -5.03 5.21
C PRO A 420 -35.99 -6.24 6.06
N ASN A 421 -35.39 -7.41 5.80
CA ASN A 421 -35.64 -8.65 6.59
C ASN A 421 -34.75 -8.75 7.84
N GLY A 422 -33.95 -7.71 8.15
CA GLY A 422 -33.02 -7.68 9.27
C GLY A 422 -31.66 -8.36 9.02
N SER A 423 -31.48 -9.02 7.88
CA SER A 423 -30.14 -9.56 7.52
C SER A 423 -29.19 -8.44 7.07
N ILE A 424 -27.90 -8.69 7.22
CA ILE A 424 -26.86 -7.71 6.88
C ILE A 424 -26.24 -8.09 5.54
N ALA A 425 -26.38 -7.24 4.54
CA ALA A 425 -25.68 -7.37 3.27
C ALA A 425 -24.29 -6.71 3.35
N ILE A 426 -23.30 -7.32 2.71
CA ILE A 426 -21.98 -6.75 2.56
C ILE A 426 -21.90 -6.02 1.23
N ILE A 427 -21.55 -4.74 1.28
CA ILE A 427 -21.29 -3.94 0.08
C ILE A 427 -19.94 -4.36 -0.49
N PRO A 428 -19.85 -4.75 -1.78
CA PRO A 428 -18.60 -5.17 -2.42
C PRO A 428 -17.53 -4.08 -2.36
N GLU A 429 -16.26 -4.46 -2.20
CA GLU A 429 -15.11 -3.54 -2.11
C GLU A 429 -14.98 -2.69 -3.37
N GLU A 430 -15.18 -3.31 -4.52
CA GLU A 430 -15.16 -2.64 -5.83
C GLU A 430 -16.10 -1.42 -5.90
N TRP A 431 -17.23 -1.45 -5.19
CA TRP A 431 -18.16 -0.31 -5.18
C TRP A 431 -17.62 0.85 -4.33
N PHE A 432 -16.88 0.57 -3.26
CA PHE A 432 -16.21 1.62 -2.48
C PHE A 432 -15.13 2.29 -3.32
N GLU A 433 -14.23 1.51 -3.89
CA GLU A 433 -13.10 2.02 -4.67
C GLU A 433 -13.56 2.89 -5.84
N ARG A 434 -14.56 2.42 -6.58
CA ARG A 434 -15.02 3.08 -7.81
C ARG A 434 -16.05 4.19 -7.59
N LEU A 435 -16.95 4.04 -6.62
CA LEU A 435 -18.09 4.95 -6.47
C LEU A 435 -17.86 6.00 -5.36
N GLN A 436 -16.92 5.80 -4.46
CA GLN A 436 -16.63 6.76 -3.40
C GLN A 436 -16.24 8.13 -3.98
N SER A 437 -15.34 8.16 -4.96
CA SER A 437 -14.91 9.40 -5.62
C SER A 437 -16.04 10.13 -6.31
N ILE A 438 -16.96 9.40 -6.91
CA ILE A 438 -18.16 9.94 -7.57
C ILE A 438 -19.14 10.54 -6.57
N ILE A 439 -19.36 9.85 -5.47
CA ILE A 439 -20.25 10.32 -4.40
C ILE A 439 -19.67 11.56 -3.71
N GLU A 440 -18.36 11.61 -3.51
CA GLU A 440 -17.66 12.77 -2.91
C GLU A 440 -17.79 14.04 -3.76
N LEU A 441 -17.83 13.90 -5.08
CA LEU A 441 -17.97 15.01 -6.04
C LEU A 441 -19.43 15.41 -6.30
N SER A 442 -20.40 14.59 -5.91
CA SER A 442 -21.81 14.89 -6.09
C SER A 442 -22.27 16.05 -5.21
N ALA A 443 -22.79 17.10 -5.83
CA ALA A 443 -23.24 18.31 -5.16
C ALA A 443 -24.56 18.18 -4.38
N ASN A 444 -25.33 17.09 -4.61
CA ASN A 444 -26.67 16.93 -4.04
C ASN A 444 -26.73 15.71 -3.10
N GLU A 445 -27.40 15.86 -1.95
CA GLU A 445 -27.60 14.75 -1.00
C GLU A 445 -28.74 13.80 -1.41
N LYS A 446 -29.66 14.22 -2.28
CA LYS A 446 -30.83 13.45 -2.68
C LYS A 446 -30.70 12.73 -4.02
N SER A 447 -29.73 13.13 -4.85
CA SER A 447 -29.44 12.51 -6.16
C SER A 447 -27.93 12.57 -6.44
N ILE A 448 -27.41 11.64 -7.23
CA ILE A 448 -26.02 11.67 -7.66
C ILE A 448 -25.95 12.47 -8.96
N ARG A 449 -25.75 13.78 -8.83
CA ARG A 449 -25.57 14.69 -9.95
C ARG A 449 -24.11 15.10 -10.04
N LEU A 450 -23.51 14.87 -11.19
CA LEU A 450 -22.14 15.23 -11.50
C LEU A 450 -22.13 16.25 -12.62
N SER A 451 -21.32 17.28 -12.49
CA SER A 451 -21.09 18.22 -13.57
C SER A 451 -20.57 17.52 -14.81
N SER A 452 -20.88 18.03 -16.00
CA SER A 452 -20.39 17.54 -17.31
C SER A 452 -18.87 17.37 -17.35
N HIS A 453 -18.13 18.16 -16.56
CA HIS A 453 -16.68 18.07 -16.42
C HIS A 453 -16.17 16.73 -15.85
N HIS A 454 -16.99 15.94 -15.13
CA HIS A 454 -16.59 14.67 -14.52
C HIS A 454 -16.72 13.46 -15.43
N ILE A 455 -16.92 13.66 -16.73
CA ILE A 455 -17.17 12.59 -17.68
C ILE A 455 -16.04 11.54 -17.75
N GLY A 456 -14.78 11.97 -17.65
CA GLY A 456 -13.64 11.05 -17.60
C GLY A 456 -13.71 10.09 -16.40
N LEU A 457 -14.12 10.62 -15.24
CA LEU A 457 -14.31 9.83 -14.03
C LEU A 457 -15.50 8.85 -14.17
N ILE A 458 -16.56 9.29 -14.85
CA ILE A 458 -17.74 8.46 -15.13
C ILE A 458 -17.35 7.29 -16.04
N GLN A 459 -16.60 7.55 -17.11
CA GLN A 459 -16.14 6.49 -18.03
C GLN A 459 -15.27 5.46 -17.31
N GLU A 460 -14.31 5.88 -16.51
CA GLU A 460 -13.36 4.98 -15.86
C GLU A 460 -14.01 4.17 -14.73
N ASN A 461 -14.80 4.83 -13.88
CA ASN A 461 -15.34 4.17 -12.68
C ASN A 461 -16.71 3.52 -12.88
N ILE A 462 -17.55 4.08 -13.74
CA ILE A 462 -18.92 3.61 -13.97
C ILE A 462 -19.03 2.81 -15.27
N GLY A 463 -18.18 3.09 -16.26
CA GLY A 463 -18.20 2.40 -17.55
C GLY A 463 -18.35 0.88 -17.49
N PRO A 464 -17.65 0.16 -16.57
CA PRO A 464 -17.83 -1.29 -16.42
C PRO A 464 -19.24 -1.75 -16.02
N PHE A 465 -20.02 -0.89 -15.35
CA PHE A 465 -21.36 -1.18 -14.86
C PHE A 465 -22.48 -0.71 -15.81
N LEU A 466 -22.15 0.03 -16.88
CA LEU A 466 -23.13 0.51 -17.86
C LEU A 466 -23.52 -0.59 -18.85
N LYS A 467 -24.72 -0.53 -19.34
CA LYS A 467 -25.16 -1.36 -20.48
C LYS A 467 -24.34 -1.01 -21.73
N THR A 468 -24.20 -1.96 -22.64
CA THR A 468 -23.38 -1.81 -23.86
C THR A 468 -23.81 -0.62 -24.72
N GLU A 469 -25.10 -0.33 -24.79
CA GLU A 469 -25.64 0.82 -25.52
C GLU A 469 -25.24 2.16 -24.91
N ASP A 470 -25.32 2.28 -23.57
CA ASP A 470 -24.90 3.48 -22.85
C ASP A 470 -23.36 3.68 -22.91
N LYS A 471 -22.59 2.57 -22.92
CA LYS A 471 -21.12 2.61 -23.11
C LYS A 471 -20.74 3.18 -24.48
N ILE A 472 -21.40 2.76 -25.54
CA ILE A 472 -21.11 3.21 -26.90
C ILE A 472 -21.42 4.70 -27.03
N THR A 473 -22.51 5.19 -26.45
CA THR A 473 -22.91 6.60 -26.53
C THR A 473 -21.95 7.52 -25.77
N LEU A 474 -21.47 7.11 -24.61
CA LEU A 474 -20.48 7.87 -23.84
C LEU A 474 -19.07 7.82 -24.46
N ALA A 475 -18.60 6.66 -24.86
CA ALA A 475 -17.28 6.46 -25.44
C ALA A 475 -17.14 7.13 -26.81
N SER A 476 -18.16 7.00 -27.68
CA SER A 476 -18.10 7.57 -29.04
C SER A 476 -18.04 9.11 -29.06
N GLN A 477 -18.52 9.79 -28.02
CA GLN A 477 -18.47 11.24 -27.93
C GLN A 477 -17.12 11.77 -27.47
N PHE A 478 -16.31 10.98 -26.76
CA PHE A 478 -15.06 11.42 -26.12
C PHE A 478 -13.77 10.83 -26.70
N ASP A 479 -13.83 9.66 -27.33
CA ASP A 479 -12.64 9.01 -27.89
C ASP A 479 -12.28 9.50 -29.29
N LYS A 480 -13.16 10.27 -29.95
CA LYS A 480 -12.92 10.78 -31.30
C LYS A 480 -12.81 12.29 -31.30
N ILE A 481 -11.58 12.78 -31.42
CA ILE A 481 -11.31 14.19 -31.69
C ILE A 481 -11.46 14.36 -33.21
N ASP A 482 -12.45 15.13 -33.62
CA ASP A 482 -12.69 15.41 -35.03
C ASP A 482 -11.63 16.34 -35.59
N GLU A 483 -11.16 16.10 -36.81
CA GLU A 483 -10.22 17.00 -37.49
C GLU A 483 -10.90 18.29 -37.92
N VAL A 484 -10.37 19.41 -37.46
CA VAL A 484 -10.85 20.75 -37.79
C VAL A 484 -9.95 21.38 -38.85
N ALA A 485 -10.50 21.88 -39.93
CA ALA A 485 -9.71 22.55 -40.95
C ALA A 485 -9.02 23.80 -40.42
N LEU A 486 -7.73 23.98 -40.70
CA LEU A 486 -6.96 25.16 -40.32
C LEU A 486 -7.59 26.44 -40.93
N PRO A 487 -7.37 27.63 -40.29
CA PRO A 487 -7.81 28.88 -40.87
C PRO A 487 -7.11 29.18 -42.20
N LYS A 488 -7.85 29.69 -43.19
CA LYS A 488 -7.33 29.95 -44.52
C LYS A 488 -6.28 31.06 -44.56
N SER A 489 -6.33 32.00 -43.64
CA SER A 489 -5.41 33.12 -43.53
C SER A 489 -4.19 32.82 -42.65
N PHE A 490 -4.05 31.61 -42.16
CA PHE A 490 -2.91 31.18 -41.38
C PHE A 490 -1.66 31.02 -42.27
N GLN A 491 -0.53 31.64 -41.86
CA GLN A 491 0.73 31.56 -42.58
C GLN A 491 1.67 30.57 -41.89
N GLY A 492 1.90 29.42 -42.56
CA GLY A 492 2.74 28.34 -42.07
C GLY A 492 2.01 27.02 -42.01
N GLU A 493 2.75 25.98 -41.60
CA GLU A 493 2.23 24.63 -41.45
C GLU A 493 2.35 24.20 -39.99
N LEU A 494 1.28 23.58 -39.45
CA LEU A 494 1.32 22.95 -38.14
C LEU A 494 1.91 21.53 -38.31
N ARG A 495 2.84 21.15 -37.45
CA ARG A 495 3.30 19.77 -37.34
C ARG A 495 2.15 18.83 -36.93
N PRO A 496 2.19 17.52 -37.22
CA PRO A 496 1.09 16.62 -36.89
C PRO A 496 0.61 16.69 -35.43
N TYR A 497 1.53 16.76 -34.48
CA TYR A 497 1.18 16.91 -33.09
C TYR A 497 0.60 18.29 -32.75
N GLN A 498 1.04 19.36 -33.42
CA GLN A 498 0.46 20.70 -33.23
C GLN A 498 -0.96 20.76 -33.76
N LYS A 499 -1.20 20.11 -34.92
CA LYS A 499 -2.53 19.95 -35.50
C LYS A 499 -3.46 19.19 -34.54
N ALA A 500 -3.01 18.07 -33.98
CA ALA A 500 -3.75 17.35 -32.95
C ALA A 500 -4.06 18.22 -31.71
N GLY A 501 -3.16 19.11 -31.30
CA GLY A 501 -3.41 20.07 -30.22
C GLY A 501 -4.42 21.15 -30.59
N PHE A 502 -4.41 21.60 -31.82
CA PHE A 502 -5.42 22.50 -32.38
C PHE A 502 -6.81 21.83 -32.40
N ASP A 503 -6.92 20.57 -32.85
CA ASP A 503 -8.16 19.80 -32.85
C ASP A 503 -8.69 19.57 -31.43
N TRP A 504 -7.79 19.33 -30.46
CA TRP A 504 -8.13 19.18 -29.08
C TRP A 504 -8.72 20.47 -28.47
N PHE A 505 -8.29 21.66 -28.88
CA PHE A 505 -8.93 22.91 -28.45
C PHE A 505 -10.39 22.99 -28.90
N TYR A 506 -10.70 22.55 -30.13
CA TYR A 506 -12.07 22.49 -30.62
C TYR A 506 -12.91 21.43 -29.95
N PHE A 507 -12.30 20.30 -29.65
CA PHE A 507 -12.94 19.28 -28.83
C PHE A 507 -13.35 19.88 -27.46
N LEU A 508 -12.49 20.58 -26.74
CA LEU A 508 -12.82 21.23 -25.49
C LEU A 508 -13.92 22.28 -25.66
N GLN A 509 -13.84 23.07 -26.72
CA GLN A 509 -14.81 24.11 -27.03
C GLN A 509 -16.21 23.56 -27.26
N SER A 510 -16.37 22.43 -27.95
CA SER A 510 -17.66 21.79 -28.21
C SER A 510 -18.38 21.35 -26.94
N PHE A 511 -17.64 21.14 -25.86
CA PHE A 511 -18.17 20.77 -24.54
C PHE A 511 -18.19 21.95 -23.54
N GLY A 512 -17.75 23.14 -23.93
CA GLY A 512 -17.64 24.30 -23.02
C GLY A 512 -16.53 24.18 -21.98
N PHE A 513 -15.52 23.31 -22.23
CA PHE A 513 -14.45 23.03 -21.28
C PHE A 513 -13.23 23.93 -21.48
N GLY A 514 -12.57 24.27 -20.37
CA GLY A 514 -11.25 24.86 -20.39
C GLY A 514 -10.14 23.81 -20.42
N GLY A 515 -8.99 24.13 -21.01
CA GLY A 515 -7.86 23.22 -21.16
C GLY A 515 -6.50 23.79 -20.80
N CYS A 516 -5.60 22.91 -20.40
CA CYS A 516 -4.20 23.19 -20.13
C CYS A 516 -3.31 22.55 -21.19
N LEU A 517 -2.73 23.34 -22.09
CA LEU A 517 -1.71 22.89 -23.02
C LEU A 517 -0.36 22.92 -22.30
N ALA A 518 0.08 21.73 -21.89
CA ALA A 518 1.25 21.50 -21.05
C ALA A 518 2.45 20.91 -21.80
N ASP A 519 2.54 21.14 -23.11
CA ASP A 519 3.65 20.69 -23.95
C ASP A 519 5.00 21.23 -23.45
N ASP A 520 6.04 20.45 -23.65
CA ASP A 520 7.41 20.88 -23.36
C ASP A 520 7.72 22.23 -24.03
N MET A 521 8.59 23.01 -23.42
CA MET A 521 8.99 24.30 -24.00
C MET A 521 9.61 24.13 -25.39
N GLY A 522 9.27 25.02 -26.32
CA GLY A 522 9.78 24.98 -27.70
C GLY A 522 8.98 24.09 -28.66
N LEU A 523 7.92 23.43 -28.22
CA LEU A 523 7.01 22.63 -29.07
C LEU A 523 5.93 23.47 -29.77
N GLY A 524 5.96 24.79 -29.68
CA GLY A 524 5.07 25.68 -30.43
C GLY A 524 3.66 25.81 -29.83
N LYS A 525 3.53 26.00 -28.53
CA LYS A 525 2.25 26.36 -27.88
C LYS A 525 1.65 27.63 -28.47
N THR A 526 2.49 28.64 -28.72
CA THR A 526 2.08 29.94 -29.30
C THR A 526 1.41 29.75 -30.64
N ILE A 527 2.03 29.01 -31.56
CA ILE A 527 1.51 28.84 -32.94
C ILE A 527 0.18 28.09 -32.95
N GLN A 528 0.01 27.08 -32.10
CA GLN A 528 -1.27 26.36 -31.93
C GLN A 528 -2.38 27.30 -31.46
N THR A 529 -2.06 28.15 -30.48
CA THR A 529 -3.00 29.16 -29.92
C THR A 529 -3.34 30.25 -30.95
N LEU A 530 -2.37 30.74 -31.72
CA LEU A 530 -2.59 31.70 -32.79
C LEU A 530 -3.52 31.14 -33.88
N ALA A 531 -3.34 29.86 -34.25
CA ALA A 531 -4.22 29.16 -35.20
C ALA A 531 -5.66 29.10 -34.65
N LEU A 532 -5.85 28.80 -33.37
CA LEU A 532 -7.17 28.82 -32.71
C LEU A 532 -7.82 30.19 -32.82
N LEU A 533 -7.15 31.25 -32.35
CA LEU A 533 -7.68 32.61 -32.35
C LEU A 533 -8.01 33.11 -33.76
N LEU A 534 -7.23 32.76 -34.73
CA LEU A 534 -7.45 33.10 -36.11
C LEU A 534 -8.68 32.39 -36.69
N LYS A 535 -8.85 31.10 -36.37
CA LYS A 535 -10.02 30.33 -36.76
C LYS A 535 -11.31 30.87 -36.17
N GLU A 536 -11.30 31.25 -34.92
CA GLU A 536 -12.45 31.87 -34.25
C GLU A 536 -12.89 33.14 -34.94
N LYS A 537 -11.91 33.96 -35.35
CA LYS A 537 -12.19 35.17 -36.13
C LYS A 537 -12.82 34.83 -37.49
N GLU A 538 -12.26 33.84 -38.22
CA GLU A 538 -12.80 33.44 -39.55
C GLU A 538 -14.21 32.85 -39.40
N THR A 539 -14.46 32.04 -38.41
CA THR A 539 -15.78 31.46 -38.13
C THR A 539 -16.80 32.57 -37.89
N TYR A 540 -16.49 33.51 -37.00
CA TYR A 540 -17.34 34.66 -36.76
C TYR A 540 -17.63 35.48 -38.03
N LEU A 541 -16.62 35.75 -38.89
CA LEU A 541 -16.80 36.50 -40.13
C LEU A 541 -17.65 35.76 -41.17
N SER A 542 -17.57 34.44 -41.19
CA SER A 542 -18.39 33.58 -42.06
C SER A 542 -19.85 33.54 -41.58
N GLU A 543 -20.09 33.41 -40.31
CA GLU A 543 -21.43 33.46 -39.71
C GLU A 543 -22.12 34.81 -39.91
N LYS A 544 -21.37 35.89 -39.77
CA LYS A 544 -21.87 37.25 -40.04
C LYS A 544 -22.20 37.48 -41.48
N LYS A 545 -21.48 36.87 -42.43
CA LYS A 545 -21.79 36.91 -43.86
C LYS A 545 -23.01 36.06 -44.21
N ALA A 546 -23.24 34.96 -43.54
CA ALA A 546 -24.39 34.06 -43.70
C ALA A 546 -25.70 34.63 -43.12
N ALA A 547 -25.63 35.42 -42.10
CA ALA A 547 -26.76 36.13 -41.53
C ALA A 547 -27.21 37.24 -42.50
N LYS A 548 -28.22 36.99 -43.30
CA LYS A 548 -28.89 38.01 -44.12
C LYS A 548 -29.35 39.19 -43.24
N PRO A 549 -29.28 40.46 -43.78
CA PRO A 549 -29.80 41.57 -42.97
C PRO A 549 -31.31 41.33 -42.74
N ILE A 550 -31.71 41.19 -41.51
CA ILE A 550 -33.10 41.23 -41.09
C ILE A 550 -33.54 42.64 -41.33
N ASN A 551 -34.36 42.85 -42.40
CA ASN A 551 -35.06 44.09 -42.61
C ASN A 551 -35.98 44.39 -41.40
N THR A 552 -35.50 45.18 -40.48
CA THR A 552 -36.29 45.73 -39.39
C THR A 552 -37.18 46.85 -39.90
N SER A 553 -38.31 46.47 -40.44
CA SER A 553 -39.43 47.37 -40.67
C SER A 553 -40.70 46.79 -39.98
N GLU A 554 -40.61 46.49 -38.73
CA GLU A 554 -41.78 46.34 -37.86
C GLU A 554 -41.59 47.26 -36.63
N PRO A 555 -42.62 48.08 -36.26
CA PRO A 555 -42.51 48.96 -35.12
C PRO A 555 -42.49 48.16 -33.80
N ALA A 556 -41.62 48.59 -32.88
CA ALA A 556 -41.47 47.99 -31.57
C ALA A 556 -42.82 47.81 -30.85
N PRO A 557 -43.15 46.67 -30.27
CA PRO A 557 -44.34 46.48 -29.46
C PRO A 557 -44.26 47.36 -28.21
N GLN A 558 -45.31 48.22 -28.05
CA GLN A 558 -45.47 49.03 -26.85
C GLN A 558 -45.66 48.13 -25.62
N ILE A 559 -44.79 48.33 -24.64
CA ILE A 559 -44.88 47.59 -23.33
C ILE A 559 -46.08 48.16 -22.55
N PRO A 560 -47.09 47.38 -22.22
CA PRO A 560 -48.14 47.86 -21.33
C PRO A 560 -47.60 48.04 -19.93
N LYS A 561 -47.84 49.24 -19.37
CA LYS A 561 -47.60 49.53 -17.95
C LYS A 561 -48.63 48.74 -17.11
N THR A 562 -48.32 47.57 -16.70
CA THR A 562 -49.07 46.82 -15.67
C THR A 562 -48.23 46.80 -14.40
N THR A 563 -48.85 47.40 -13.36
CA THR A 563 -48.36 47.33 -11.98
C THR A 563 -48.25 45.91 -11.54
N VAL A 564 -47.02 45.40 -11.30
CA VAL A 564 -46.77 44.07 -10.80
C VAL A 564 -46.93 44.09 -9.28
N GLN A 565 -47.94 43.43 -8.81
CA GLN A 565 -48.15 43.09 -7.41
C GLN A 565 -47.16 41.98 -7.03
N LEU A 566 -46.27 42.28 -6.08
CA LEU A 566 -45.28 41.34 -5.56
C LEU A 566 -45.98 40.22 -4.79
N ASP A 567 -46.02 39.03 -5.36
CA ASP A 567 -46.50 37.86 -4.68
C ASP A 567 -45.35 37.23 -3.86
N LEU A 568 -45.50 37.27 -2.53
CA LEU A 568 -44.48 36.92 -1.56
C LEU A 568 -44.18 35.38 -1.51
N PHE A 569 -44.96 34.58 -2.26
CA PHE A 569 -44.87 33.13 -2.28
C PHE A 569 -44.58 32.50 -3.65
N ALA A 570 -44.15 33.30 -4.62
CA ALA A 570 -43.72 32.76 -5.89
C ALA A 570 -42.41 31.98 -5.72
N ALA A 571 -42.41 30.75 -6.22
CA ALA A 571 -41.19 29.88 -6.27
C ALA A 571 -40.03 30.64 -6.92
N PRO A 572 -38.80 30.45 -6.47
CA PRO A 572 -37.64 31.19 -7.00
C PRO A 572 -37.52 30.95 -8.50
N VAL A 573 -37.68 32.04 -9.24
CA VAL A 573 -37.42 32.09 -10.69
C VAL A 573 -35.97 31.65 -10.89
N LYS A 574 -35.74 30.59 -11.64
CA LYS A 574 -34.38 30.19 -12.09
C LYS A 574 -33.66 31.41 -12.65
N PRO A 575 -32.44 31.70 -12.26
CA PRO A 575 -31.65 32.74 -12.94
C PRO A 575 -31.52 32.32 -14.40
N ALA A 576 -32.05 33.12 -15.30
CA ALA A 576 -31.88 32.93 -16.72
C ALA A 576 -30.39 32.91 -17.04
N ALA A 577 -30.03 31.92 -17.78
CA ALA A 577 -28.66 31.49 -18.08
C ALA A 577 -27.75 32.65 -18.51
N SER A 578 -26.48 32.50 -18.18
CA SER A 578 -25.33 33.34 -18.56
C SER A 578 -25.16 33.65 -20.05
N GLU A 579 -26.06 33.21 -20.90
CA GLU A 579 -26.07 33.49 -22.36
C GLU A 579 -26.38 34.93 -22.71
N SER A 580 -27.09 35.68 -21.87
CA SER A 580 -27.51 37.05 -22.19
C SER A 580 -26.39 38.10 -22.19
N ILE A 581 -25.28 37.87 -21.50
CA ILE A 581 -24.16 38.82 -21.42
C ILE A 581 -23.27 38.74 -22.65
N PHE A 582 -23.10 37.55 -23.23
CA PHE A 582 -22.25 37.31 -24.39
C PHE A 582 -22.93 37.68 -25.72
N SER A 583 -24.25 37.82 -25.80
CA SER A 583 -25.03 38.18 -26.99
C SER A 583 -24.81 39.64 -27.44
N VAL A 584 -24.27 40.51 -26.57
CA VAL A 584 -24.11 41.97 -26.85
C VAL A 584 -22.82 42.29 -27.61
N ILE A 585 -21.83 41.35 -27.66
CA ILE A 585 -20.56 41.64 -28.33
C ILE A 585 -20.60 41.12 -29.76
N ASN A 586 -20.60 42.06 -30.71
CA ASN A 586 -20.57 41.77 -32.13
C ASN A 586 -19.23 41.25 -32.67
N ARG A 587 -18.31 40.72 -31.81
CA ARG A 587 -16.99 40.28 -32.26
C ARG A 587 -16.30 39.41 -31.17
N PRO A 588 -15.59 38.27 -31.50
CA PRO A 588 -14.85 37.48 -30.55
C PRO A 588 -13.53 38.20 -30.17
N VAL A 589 -13.52 38.88 -29.03
CA VAL A 589 -12.32 39.52 -28.48
C VAL A 589 -11.72 38.59 -27.43
N SER A 590 -10.45 38.27 -27.55
CA SER A 590 -9.74 37.36 -26.64
C SER A 590 -8.70 38.10 -25.80
N LEU A 591 -8.59 37.72 -24.53
CA LEU A 591 -7.58 38.22 -23.60
C LEU A 591 -6.43 37.26 -23.49
N LEU A 592 -5.20 37.74 -23.73
CA LEU A 592 -3.98 36.97 -23.56
C LEU A 592 -3.11 37.60 -22.46
N VAL A 593 -2.95 36.88 -21.35
CA VAL A 593 -2.16 37.32 -20.18
C VAL A 593 -0.83 36.62 -20.20
N VAL A 594 0.25 37.37 -20.30
CA VAL A 594 1.60 36.83 -20.47
C VAL A 594 2.61 37.49 -19.50
N PRO A 595 3.73 36.83 -19.17
CA PRO A 595 4.88 37.55 -18.59
C PRO A 595 5.34 38.71 -19.47
N SER A 596 5.86 39.77 -18.88
CA SER A 596 6.31 40.96 -19.63
C SER A 596 7.36 40.65 -20.70
N SER A 597 8.19 39.67 -20.48
CA SER A 597 9.24 39.21 -21.41
C SER A 597 8.69 38.52 -22.65
N LEU A 598 7.47 38.01 -22.63
CA LEU A 598 6.86 37.23 -23.72
C LEU A 598 6.03 38.09 -24.69
N ILE A 599 5.68 39.34 -24.30
CA ILE A 599 4.86 40.22 -25.13
C ILE A 599 5.44 40.37 -26.54
N PHE A 600 6.74 40.66 -26.61
CA PHE A 600 7.42 40.85 -27.90
C PHE A 600 7.37 39.60 -28.76
N ASN A 601 7.61 38.43 -28.13
CA ASN A 601 7.58 37.16 -28.86
C ASN A 601 6.18 36.83 -29.40
N TRP A 602 5.11 37.03 -28.59
CA TRP A 602 3.75 36.85 -29.05
C TRP A 602 3.36 37.79 -30.21
N MET A 603 3.79 39.06 -30.13
CA MET A 603 3.56 40.03 -31.21
C MET A 603 4.30 39.67 -32.49
N ALA A 604 5.57 39.23 -32.38
CA ALA A 604 6.38 38.81 -33.52
C ALA A 604 5.83 37.54 -34.18
N GLU A 605 5.50 36.51 -33.38
CA GLU A 605 4.89 35.27 -33.89
C GLU A 605 3.49 35.52 -34.46
N GLY A 606 2.70 36.41 -33.82
CA GLY A 606 1.39 36.83 -34.32
C GLY A 606 1.47 37.48 -35.71
N ASN A 607 2.41 38.42 -35.90
CA ASN A 607 2.65 39.06 -37.20
C ASN A 607 3.16 38.08 -38.27
N LYS A 608 3.92 37.07 -37.85
CA LYS A 608 4.47 36.04 -38.76
C LYS A 608 3.45 35.01 -39.20
N PHE A 609 2.67 34.43 -38.28
CA PHE A 609 1.79 33.30 -38.55
C PHE A 609 0.31 33.68 -38.69
N ALA A 610 -0.14 34.73 -38.05
CA ALA A 610 -1.52 35.19 -38.04
C ALA A 610 -1.65 36.70 -38.27
N PRO A 611 -1.10 37.26 -39.38
CA PRO A 611 -1.10 38.72 -39.64
C PRO A 611 -2.50 39.32 -39.75
N ALA A 612 -3.50 38.49 -39.98
CA ALA A 612 -4.88 38.93 -40.01
C ALA A 612 -5.47 39.28 -38.62
N LEU A 613 -4.82 38.84 -37.53
CA LEU A 613 -5.24 39.19 -36.17
C LEU A 613 -4.75 40.59 -35.79
N ARG A 614 -5.65 41.41 -35.20
CA ARG A 614 -5.29 42.71 -34.69
C ARG A 614 -5.03 42.63 -33.20
N PHE A 615 -3.79 42.89 -32.82
CA PHE A 615 -3.34 42.88 -31.45
C PHE A 615 -3.36 44.26 -30.81
N LEU A 616 -3.85 44.36 -29.57
CA LEU A 616 -3.65 45.52 -28.69
C LEU A 616 -2.66 45.14 -27.58
N ASN A 617 -1.54 45.84 -27.52
CA ASN A 617 -0.64 45.76 -26.39
C ASN A 617 -1.11 46.70 -25.29
N HIS A 618 -1.80 46.12 -24.27
CA HIS A 618 -2.32 46.89 -23.12
C HIS A 618 -1.32 46.81 -21.94
N THR A 619 -0.16 47.48 -22.12
CA THR A 619 0.90 47.57 -21.12
C THR A 619 1.50 48.97 -21.08
N GLY A 620 2.37 49.25 -20.09
CA GLY A 620 3.01 50.57 -19.95
C GLY A 620 2.16 51.58 -19.20
N VAL A 621 2.76 52.76 -18.99
CA VAL A 621 2.14 53.82 -18.15
C VAL A 621 1.05 54.60 -18.90
N GLN A 622 1.20 54.76 -20.22
CA GLN A 622 0.30 55.52 -21.09
C GLN A 622 -0.83 54.66 -21.71
N ARG A 623 -1.12 53.50 -21.16
CA ARG A 623 -2.18 52.64 -21.68
C ARG A 623 -3.57 53.25 -21.48
N ASN A 624 -4.42 53.05 -22.45
CA ASN A 624 -5.81 53.52 -22.40
C ASN A 624 -6.61 52.68 -21.38
N ARG A 625 -7.29 53.34 -20.42
CA ARG A 625 -8.08 52.68 -19.38
C ARG A 625 -9.58 52.56 -19.72
N ASN A 626 -10.00 52.80 -20.95
CA ASN A 626 -11.37 52.58 -21.39
C ASN A 626 -11.46 51.20 -22.08
N HIS A 627 -12.32 50.29 -21.57
CA HIS A 627 -12.55 48.99 -22.15
C HIS A 627 -13.17 49.01 -23.57
N ASP A 628 -13.81 50.08 -24.01
CA ASP A 628 -14.39 50.20 -25.34
C ASP A 628 -13.34 50.04 -26.44
N ILE A 629 -12.09 50.34 -26.16
CA ILE A 629 -11.01 50.14 -27.13
C ILE A 629 -10.80 48.70 -27.48
N PHE A 630 -11.13 47.76 -26.55
CA PHE A 630 -10.99 46.34 -26.77
C PHE A 630 -11.82 45.83 -27.94
N LYS A 631 -13.00 46.42 -28.17
CA LYS A 631 -13.90 46.10 -29.29
C LYS A 631 -13.29 46.32 -30.69
N GLN A 632 -12.18 47.06 -30.78
CA GLN A 632 -11.50 47.36 -32.06
C GLN A 632 -10.44 46.29 -32.40
N TYR A 633 -10.07 45.42 -31.46
CA TYR A 633 -9.01 44.43 -31.63
C TYR A 633 -9.55 43.02 -31.51
N ASP A 634 -8.78 42.04 -31.98
CA ASP A 634 -9.13 40.61 -31.86
C ASP A 634 -8.50 39.98 -30.61
N VAL A 635 -7.31 40.47 -30.26
CA VAL A 635 -6.51 39.93 -29.15
C VAL A 635 -5.97 41.10 -28.32
N ILE A 636 -6.25 41.06 -27.02
CA ILE A 636 -5.70 42.01 -26.07
C ILE A 636 -4.57 41.31 -25.32
N ILE A 637 -3.35 41.77 -25.48
CA ILE A 637 -2.20 41.25 -24.75
C ILE A 637 -1.90 42.14 -23.56
N THR A 638 -1.81 41.56 -22.38
CA THR A 638 -1.43 42.25 -21.15
C THR A 638 -0.53 41.41 -20.25
N THR A 639 0.01 42.01 -19.20
CA THR A 639 0.81 41.27 -18.21
C THR A 639 0.00 40.97 -16.96
N TYR A 640 0.40 39.96 -16.19
CA TYR A 640 -0.19 39.64 -14.89
C TYR A 640 -0.20 40.83 -13.92
N GLY A 641 0.85 41.65 -13.92
CA GLY A 641 0.95 42.86 -13.11
C GLY A 641 0.00 43.97 -13.57
N THR A 642 -0.11 44.18 -14.89
CA THR A 642 -1.03 45.17 -15.46
C THR A 642 -2.47 44.78 -15.25
N LEU A 643 -2.79 43.51 -15.50
CA LEU A 643 -4.12 42.95 -15.25
C LEU A 643 -4.58 43.18 -13.79
N ARG A 644 -3.71 42.85 -12.83
CA ARG A 644 -4.01 43.09 -11.41
C ARG A 644 -4.29 44.55 -11.08
N ASN A 645 -3.56 45.47 -11.71
CA ASN A 645 -3.70 46.90 -11.45
C ASN A 645 -4.94 47.51 -12.12
N ASP A 646 -5.42 46.93 -13.21
CA ASP A 646 -6.54 47.40 -14.04
C ASP A 646 -7.72 46.40 -14.02
N ILE A 647 -7.87 45.60 -12.99
CA ILE A 647 -8.86 44.53 -12.94
C ILE A 647 -10.29 45.00 -13.20
N GLU A 648 -10.66 46.20 -12.73
CA GLU A 648 -11.98 46.78 -12.93
C GLU A 648 -12.34 46.90 -14.42
N ILE A 649 -11.37 47.25 -15.28
CA ILE A 649 -11.57 47.38 -16.73
C ILE A 649 -11.72 46.02 -17.41
N PHE A 650 -10.98 45.01 -16.95
CA PHE A 650 -11.00 43.70 -17.54
C PHE A 650 -12.17 42.83 -17.04
N ALA A 651 -12.60 43.00 -15.80
CA ALA A 651 -13.71 42.22 -15.23
C ALA A 651 -15.06 42.58 -15.90
N ASP A 652 -15.26 43.85 -16.25
CA ASP A 652 -16.49 44.32 -16.89
C ASP A 652 -16.64 43.91 -18.36
N PHE A 653 -15.55 43.40 -18.99
CA PHE A 653 -15.56 43.05 -20.40
C PHE A 653 -15.67 41.53 -20.58
N PRO A 654 -16.72 41.01 -21.27
CA PRO A 654 -16.86 39.57 -21.53
C PRO A 654 -15.98 39.14 -22.69
N PHE A 655 -14.90 38.44 -22.40
CA PHE A 655 -13.97 37.90 -23.39
C PHE A 655 -14.47 36.61 -24.03
N HIS A 656 -14.11 36.42 -25.30
CA HIS A 656 -14.37 35.15 -25.98
C HIS A 656 -13.45 34.03 -25.45
N TYR A 657 -12.14 34.28 -25.46
CA TYR A 657 -11.14 33.44 -24.77
C TYR A 657 -10.39 34.26 -23.72
N ILE A 658 -10.09 33.58 -22.59
CA ILE A 658 -9.08 34.05 -21.62
C ILE A 658 -7.95 33.03 -21.64
N ILE A 659 -6.77 33.49 -22.08
CA ILE A 659 -5.59 32.64 -22.24
C ILE A 659 -4.49 33.12 -21.31
N LEU A 660 -3.99 32.21 -20.45
CA LEU A 660 -2.90 32.50 -19.53
C LEU A 660 -1.65 31.76 -19.97
N ASP A 661 -0.61 32.51 -20.38
CA ASP A 661 0.69 31.90 -20.66
C ASP A 661 1.57 31.90 -19.42
N GLU A 662 2.41 30.85 -19.25
CA GLU A 662 3.17 30.55 -18.04
C GLU A 662 2.26 30.56 -16.80
N SER A 663 1.18 29.78 -16.86
CA SER A 663 0.10 29.78 -15.87
C SER A 663 0.52 29.39 -14.45
N GLN A 664 1.75 28.87 -14.25
CA GLN A 664 2.31 28.68 -12.92
C GLN A 664 2.39 29.99 -12.09
N LEU A 665 2.25 31.17 -12.72
CA LEU A 665 2.19 32.45 -12.00
C LEU A 665 0.92 32.64 -11.15
N ILE A 666 -0.12 31.82 -11.37
CA ILE A 666 -1.36 31.84 -10.58
C ILE A 666 -1.42 30.69 -9.56
N LYS A 667 -0.35 29.95 -9.34
CA LYS A 667 -0.30 28.81 -8.42
C LYS A 667 -0.72 29.15 -6.99
N ASN A 668 -0.33 30.30 -6.49
CA ASN A 668 -0.75 30.76 -5.17
C ASN A 668 -2.14 31.40 -5.20
N ARG A 669 -3.13 30.61 -4.77
CA ARG A 669 -4.54 31.00 -4.67
C ARG A 669 -4.78 32.32 -3.92
N GLN A 670 -3.97 32.60 -2.89
CA GLN A 670 -4.12 33.77 -2.04
C GLN A 670 -3.50 35.02 -2.65
N SER A 671 -2.70 34.90 -3.70
CA SER A 671 -2.08 36.02 -4.39
C SER A 671 -3.15 36.95 -4.99
N GLN A 672 -2.88 38.24 -5.00
CA GLN A 672 -3.76 39.23 -5.63
C GLN A 672 -3.97 38.93 -7.12
N THR A 673 -2.92 38.44 -7.81
CA THR A 673 -2.97 38.04 -9.21
C THR A 673 -3.97 36.91 -9.45
N ALA A 674 -3.94 35.86 -8.61
CA ALA A 674 -4.87 34.73 -8.73
C ALA A 674 -6.32 35.14 -8.41
N LYS A 675 -6.53 36.13 -7.51
CA LYS A 675 -7.84 36.69 -7.22
C LYS A 675 -8.36 37.46 -8.43
N SER A 676 -7.58 38.40 -8.99
CA SER A 676 -7.97 39.18 -10.15
C SER A 676 -8.33 38.32 -11.38
N ILE A 677 -7.59 37.23 -11.61
CA ILE A 677 -7.88 36.33 -12.74
C ILE A 677 -9.20 35.58 -12.57
N ARG A 678 -9.65 35.30 -11.34
CA ARG A 678 -10.94 34.65 -11.10
C ARG A 678 -12.14 35.58 -11.35
N ASP A 679 -11.92 36.87 -11.24
CA ASP A 679 -12.95 37.86 -11.46
C ASP A 679 -13.20 38.15 -12.95
N LEU A 680 -12.40 37.58 -13.86
CA LEU A 680 -12.56 37.74 -15.31
C LEU A 680 -13.72 36.92 -15.87
N HIS A 681 -14.46 37.49 -16.78
CA HIS A 681 -15.55 36.87 -17.51
C HIS A 681 -15.10 36.45 -18.91
N GLY A 682 -15.00 35.14 -19.15
CA GLY A 682 -14.63 34.58 -20.44
C GLY A 682 -15.49 33.38 -20.78
N ARG A 683 -15.87 33.25 -22.08
CA ARG A 683 -16.66 32.13 -22.55
C ARG A 683 -15.82 30.83 -22.53
N TYR A 684 -14.57 30.91 -22.96
CA TYR A 684 -13.62 29.81 -22.97
C TYR A 684 -12.34 30.20 -22.25
N ARG A 685 -11.67 29.22 -21.63
CA ARG A 685 -10.46 29.42 -20.84
C ARG A 685 -9.37 28.45 -21.23
N LEU A 686 -8.17 28.97 -21.45
CA LEU A 686 -6.99 28.13 -21.75
C LEU A 686 -5.81 28.54 -20.85
N THR A 687 -4.99 27.60 -20.50
CA THR A 687 -3.68 27.82 -19.88
C THR A 687 -2.59 27.17 -20.72
N LEU A 688 -1.48 27.88 -20.84
CA LEU A 688 -0.27 27.42 -21.51
C LEU A 688 0.83 27.36 -20.48
N THR A 689 1.52 26.21 -20.39
CA THR A 689 2.63 26.04 -19.46
C THR A 689 3.58 24.95 -19.96
N GLY A 690 4.85 25.02 -19.63
CA GLY A 690 5.80 23.90 -19.82
C GLY A 690 5.80 22.93 -18.65
N THR A 691 5.23 23.35 -17.50
CA THR A 691 5.25 22.63 -16.25
C THR A 691 3.89 22.76 -15.54
N PRO A 692 2.92 21.88 -15.83
CA PRO A 692 1.56 21.99 -15.28
C PRO A 692 1.51 21.75 -13.76
N ILE A 693 2.43 20.96 -13.24
CA ILE A 693 2.63 20.74 -11.82
C ILE A 693 4.08 21.09 -11.50
N GLU A 694 4.28 22.19 -10.82
CA GLU A 694 5.62 22.59 -10.42
C GLU A 694 5.93 22.23 -8.97
N ASN A 695 5.05 22.58 -8.02
CA ASN A 695 5.35 22.59 -6.58
C ASN A 695 4.52 21.63 -5.74
N SER A 696 3.25 21.54 -6.05
CA SER A 696 2.32 20.76 -5.25
C SER A 696 1.07 20.43 -6.06
N ILE A 697 0.35 19.45 -5.60
CA ILE A 697 -0.98 19.14 -6.12
C ILE A 697 -1.95 20.31 -5.88
N GLU A 698 -1.68 21.19 -4.90
CA GLU A 698 -2.46 22.41 -4.66
C GLU A 698 -2.32 23.43 -5.80
N ASP A 699 -1.14 23.53 -6.44
CA ASP A 699 -0.91 24.40 -7.61
C ASP A 699 -1.80 23.98 -8.79
N LEU A 700 -1.94 22.68 -8.98
CA LEU A 700 -2.82 22.10 -10.00
C LEU A 700 -4.29 22.46 -9.73
N TRP A 701 -4.73 22.38 -8.47
CA TRP A 701 -6.09 22.79 -8.09
C TRP A 701 -6.36 24.24 -8.51
N SER A 702 -5.42 25.12 -8.30
CA SER A 702 -5.58 26.55 -8.62
C SER A 702 -5.77 26.76 -10.12
N GLN A 703 -4.98 26.08 -10.96
CA GLN A 703 -5.11 26.14 -12.42
C GLN A 703 -6.42 25.51 -12.92
N MET A 704 -6.77 24.33 -12.41
CA MET A 704 -8.00 23.65 -12.81
C MET A 704 -9.25 24.40 -12.36
N ASN A 705 -9.23 25.04 -11.21
CA ASN A 705 -10.34 25.89 -10.75
C ASN A 705 -10.53 27.17 -11.58
N PHE A 706 -9.46 27.66 -12.21
CA PHE A 706 -9.58 28.72 -13.23
C PHE A 706 -10.19 28.14 -14.52
N LEU A 707 -9.70 27.03 -15.01
CA LEU A 707 -10.13 26.43 -16.28
C LEU A 707 -11.57 25.92 -16.22
N ASN A 708 -11.84 25.09 -15.23
CA ASN A 708 -13.13 24.39 -15.05
C ASN A 708 -13.56 24.54 -13.57
N PRO A 709 -14.23 25.59 -13.21
CA PRO A 709 -14.66 25.82 -11.82
C PRO A 709 -15.51 24.68 -11.30
N GLY A 710 -15.12 24.12 -10.15
CA GLY A 710 -15.83 23.00 -9.51
C GLY A 710 -15.36 21.61 -9.91
N LEU A 711 -14.50 21.45 -10.94
CA LEU A 711 -13.96 20.14 -11.37
C LEU A 711 -13.35 19.33 -10.23
N LEU A 712 -12.53 19.95 -9.40
CA LEU A 712 -11.83 19.31 -8.28
C LEU A 712 -12.52 19.56 -6.92
N GLY A 713 -13.74 20.11 -6.92
CA GLY A 713 -14.46 20.47 -5.71
C GLY A 713 -13.80 21.60 -4.90
N GLY A 714 -14.27 21.80 -3.67
CA GLY A 714 -13.69 22.82 -2.78
C GLY A 714 -12.29 22.44 -2.29
N ILE A 715 -11.42 23.45 -2.09
CA ILE A 715 -10.01 23.23 -1.70
C ILE A 715 -9.83 22.41 -0.41
N GLN A 716 -10.72 22.54 0.58
CA GLN A 716 -10.63 21.78 1.83
C GLN A 716 -10.91 20.30 1.59
N SER A 717 -11.93 19.99 0.77
CA SER A 717 -12.25 18.62 0.34
C SER A 717 -11.11 18.04 -0.50
N PHE A 718 -10.61 18.81 -1.47
CA PHE A 718 -9.49 18.39 -2.32
C PHE A 718 -8.22 18.11 -1.51
N ARG A 719 -7.92 18.93 -0.51
CA ARG A 719 -6.78 18.72 0.39
C ARG A 719 -6.91 17.43 1.20
N LYS A 720 -8.10 17.16 1.73
CA LYS A 720 -8.37 15.94 2.51
C LYS A 720 -8.34 14.69 1.65
N ASN A 721 -8.94 14.75 0.44
CA ASN A 721 -9.19 13.55 -0.37
C ASN A 721 -8.05 13.24 -1.34
N TYR A 722 -7.22 14.23 -1.72
CA TYR A 722 -6.14 14.05 -2.70
C TYR A 722 -4.78 14.50 -2.19
N ILE A 723 -4.64 15.75 -1.68
CA ILE A 723 -3.31 16.27 -1.33
C ILE A 723 -2.67 15.45 -0.20
N LEU A 724 -3.37 15.29 0.93
CA LEU A 724 -2.82 14.57 2.08
C LEU A 724 -2.55 13.08 1.79
N PRO A 725 -3.48 12.32 1.16
CA PRO A 725 -3.22 10.92 0.81
C PRO A 725 -2.07 10.74 -0.19
N ILE A 726 -1.97 11.60 -1.22
CA ILE A 726 -0.94 11.47 -2.24
C ILE A 726 0.44 11.93 -1.72
N GLU A 727 0.51 13.11 -1.09
CA GLU A 727 1.79 13.71 -0.69
C GLU A 727 2.37 13.11 0.60
N LYS A 728 1.53 12.74 1.59
CA LYS A 728 2.00 12.18 2.86
C LYS A 728 1.96 10.66 2.92
N GLU A 729 0.90 10.04 2.36
CA GLU A 729 0.66 8.61 2.45
C GLU A 729 1.10 7.85 1.19
N GLN A 730 1.53 8.57 0.13
CA GLN A 730 1.95 8.03 -1.17
C GLN A 730 0.90 7.09 -1.78
N ASN A 731 -0.38 7.43 -1.64
CA ASN A 731 -1.50 6.63 -2.12
C ASN A 731 -1.59 6.67 -3.65
N LYS A 732 -1.20 5.58 -4.29
CA LYS A 732 -1.16 5.44 -5.75
C LYS A 732 -2.56 5.42 -6.38
N GLU A 733 -3.58 4.92 -5.69
CA GLU A 733 -4.95 4.85 -6.21
C GLU A 733 -5.58 6.26 -6.30
N LYS A 734 -5.39 7.08 -5.26
CA LYS A 734 -5.83 8.48 -5.29
C LYS A 734 -5.11 9.30 -6.36
N LEU A 735 -3.83 8.99 -6.60
CA LEU A 735 -3.07 9.59 -7.70
C LEU A 735 -3.65 9.20 -9.06
N ALA A 736 -3.92 7.91 -9.28
CA ALA A 736 -4.53 7.41 -10.53
C ALA A 736 -5.91 8.03 -10.78
N THR A 737 -6.76 8.11 -9.74
CA THR A 737 -8.06 8.78 -9.81
C THR A 737 -7.94 10.25 -10.22
N LEU A 738 -7.00 10.98 -9.63
CA LEU A 738 -6.74 12.37 -9.97
C LEU A 738 -6.26 12.53 -11.42
N GLN A 739 -5.37 11.65 -11.86
CA GLN A 739 -4.89 11.63 -13.25
C GLN A 739 -6.03 11.37 -14.25
N ALA A 740 -6.94 10.46 -13.94
CA ALA A 740 -8.12 10.17 -14.76
C ALA A 740 -9.06 11.39 -14.89
N ILE A 741 -9.32 12.10 -13.78
CA ILE A 741 -10.12 13.33 -13.79
C ILE A 741 -9.48 14.38 -14.70
N LEU A 742 -8.16 14.50 -14.69
CA LEU A 742 -7.41 15.55 -15.38
C LEU A 742 -7.13 15.24 -16.86
N LYS A 743 -7.09 13.97 -17.21
CA LYS A 743 -6.69 13.49 -18.56
C LYS A 743 -7.38 14.21 -19.72
N PRO A 744 -8.69 14.51 -19.70
CA PRO A 744 -9.33 15.23 -20.81
C PRO A 744 -8.90 16.69 -20.94
N PHE A 745 -8.49 17.33 -19.84
CA PHE A 745 -8.24 18.77 -19.73
C PHE A 745 -6.78 19.17 -19.78
N VAL A 746 -5.85 18.21 -19.78
CA VAL A 746 -4.42 18.46 -19.80
C VAL A 746 -3.79 17.70 -20.97
N LEU A 747 -3.31 18.44 -21.95
CA LEU A 747 -2.53 17.87 -23.05
C LEU A 747 -1.05 18.14 -22.83
N ARG A 748 -0.28 17.08 -22.59
CA ARG A 748 1.17 17.15 -22.34
C ARG A 748 1.92 16.23 -23.29
N ARG A 749 2.88 16.78 -24.03
CA ARG A 749 3.75 16.03 -24.95
C ARG A 749 5.20 16.40 -24.68
N ASN A 750 6.06 15.41 -24.65
CA ASN A 750 7.49 15.58 -24.45
C ASN A 750 8.19 15.69 -25.81
N LYS A 751 9.31 16.47 -25.87
CA LYS A 751 10.12 16.63 -27.07
C LYS A 751 10.54 15.29 -27.70
N ASN A 752 10.98 14.36 -26.86
CA ASN A 752 11.45 13.04 -27.32
C ASN A 752 10.35 12.21 -28.02
N GLN A 753 9.07 12.47 -27.72
CA GLN A 753 7.93 11.75 -28.30
C GLN A 753 7.52 12.33 -29.65
N VAL A 754 7.59 13.65 -29.83
CA VAL A 754 6.91 14.33 -30.96
C VAL A 754 7.86 15.10 -31.88
N ALA A 755 9.06 15.42 -31.45
CA ALA A 755 10.04 16.18 -32.23
C ALA A 755 11.31 15.36 -32.48
N LYS A 756 11.17 14.26 -33.22
CA LYS A 756 12.27 13.34 -33.54
C LYS A 756 13.36 13.95 -34.45
N ASP A 757 13.06 15.05 -35.08
CA ASP A 757 13.94 15.83 -35.97
C ASP A 757 14.76 16.89 -35.22
N LEU A 758 14.54 17.06 -33.90
CA LEU A 758 15.45 17.89 -33.11
C LEU A 758 16.80 17.18 -32.93
N PRO A 759 17.95 17.91 -33.03
CA PRO A 759 19.25 17.35 -32.72
C PRO A 759 19.30 16.82 -31.29
N GLU A 760 20.21 15.87 -31.07
CA GLU A 760 20.43 15.33 -29.73
C GLU A 760 20.91 16.41 -28.77
N LYS A 761 20.63 16.21 -27.49
CA LYS A 761 21.10 17.05 -26.41
C LYS A 761 21.95 16.22 -25.44
N THR A 762 23.14 16.68 -25.13
CA THR A 762 24.03 16.06 -24.14
C THR A 762 24.14 16.96 -22.92
N GLU A 763 23.76 16.43 -21.75
CA GLU A 763 23.90 17.13 -20.46
C GLU A 763 25.05 16.48 -19.66
N LYS A 764 26.01 17.29 -19.20
CA LYS A 764 27.13 16.85 -18.37
C LYS A 764 27.27 17.72 -17.12
N VAL A 765 27.63 17.08 -16.00
CA VAL A 765 28.03 17.77 -14.79
C VAL A 765 29.55 17.87 -14.79
N MET A 766 30.04 19.10 -14.66
CA MET A 766 31.46 19.39 -14.54
C MET A 766 31.78 19.71 -13.08
N TYR A 767 32.68 18.94 -12.52
CA TYR A 767 33.12 19.14 -11.14
C TYR A 767 34.38 20.00 -11.13
N CYS A 768 34.32 21.12 -10.39
CA CYS A 768 35.40 22.08 -10.26
C CYS A 768 36.01 22.03 -8.84
N GLU A 769 37.29 22.00 -8.73
CA GLU A 769 38.01 22.06 -7.46
C GLU A 769 38.15 23.51 -6.97
N MET A 770 38.11 23.73 -5.65
CA MET A 770 38.43 25.04 -5.07
C MET A 770 39.93 25.22 -5.03
N THR A 771 40.39 26.47 -5.21
CA THR A 771 41.77 26.82 -4.86
C THR A 771 41.96 26.72 -3.33
N ASP A 772 43.20 26.57 -2.87
CA ASP A 772 43.48 26.42 -1.44
C ASP A 772 43.00 27.60 -0.61
N GLU A 773 43.11 28.80 -1.11
CA GLU A 773 42.61 30.02 -0.48
C GLU A 773 41.09 30.05 -0.43
N GLN A 774 40.45 29.69 -1.55
CA GLN A 774 38.98 29.59 -1.64
C GLN A 774 38.45 28.54 -0.67
N LYS A 775 39.11 27.38 -0.62
CA LYS A 775 38.75 26.28 0.29
C LYS A 775 38.89 26.66 1.75
N SER A 776 40.00 27.33 2.11
CA SER A 776 40.23 27.82 3.48
C SER A 776 39.11 28.77 3.94
N LEU A 777 38.75 29.73 3.09
CA LEU A 777 37.69 30.70 3.36
C LEU A 777 36.34 30.02 3.44
N TYR A 778 36.05 29.10 2.51
CA TYR A 778 34.83 28.33 2.46
C TYR A 778 34.60 27.53 3.74
N GLU A 779 35.61 26.77 4.20
CA GLU A 779 35.53 25.96 5.41
C GLU A 779 35.39 26.81 6.69
N LYS A 780 36.03 27.96 6.73
CA LYS A 780 35.89 28.92 7.84
C LYS A 780 34.44 29.39 7.97
N VAL A 781 33.82 29.84 6.88
CA VAL A 781 32.46 30.35 6.86
C VAL A 781 31.46 29.22 7.08
N LYS A 782 31.67 28.02 6.48
CA LYS A 782 30.84 26.82 6.70
C LYS A 782 30.80 26.44 8.18
N SER A 783 31.96 26.39 8.83
CA SER A 783 32.08 26.08 10.25
C SER A 783 31.36 27.08 11.14
N SER A 784 31.41 28.37 10.83
CA SER A 784 30.70 29.43 11.53
C SER A 784 29.19 29.22 11.44
N TYR A 785 28.65 29.05 10.22
CA TYR A 785 27.22 28.84 10.04
C TYR A 785 26.75 27.52 10.63
N ARG A 786 27.53 26.45 10.53
CA ARG A 786 27.18 25.15 11.15
C ARG A 786 26.92 25.31 12.64
N ASN A 787 27.85 25.97 13.36
CA ASN A 787 27.72 26.16 14.80
C ASN A 787 26.52 27.04 15.16
N GLU A 788 26.31 28.13 14.43
CA GLU A 788 25.18 29.06 14.65
C GLU A 788 23.83 28.39 14.35
N ILE A 789 23.73 27.70 13.22
CA ILE A 789 22.47 27.03 12.80
C ILE A 789 22.11 25.88 13.75
N LEU A 790 23.07 25.05 14.16
CA LEU A 790 22.83 23.97 15.13
C LEU A 790 22.36 24.54 16.47
N LYS A 791 22.96 25.63 16.95
CA LYS A 791 22.55 26.34 18.15
C LYS A 791 21.12 26.90 18.03
N ASN A 792 20.80 27.53 16.91
CA ASN A 792 19.48 28.12 16.67
C ASN A 792 18.40 27.03 16.51
N ILE A 793 18.70 25.89 15.87
CA ILE A 793 17.78 24.78 15.75
C ILE A 793 17.49 24.16 17.12
N ALA A 794 18.51 23.99 17.96
CA ALA A 794 18.35 23.46 19.31
C ALA A 794 17.50 24.37 20.21
N GLN A 795 17.61 25.71 20.04
CA GLN A 795 16.89 26.68 20.87
C GLN A 795 15.47 26.99 20.36
N PHE A 796 15.27 27.12 19.06
CA PHE A 796 14.06 27.71 18.46
C PHE A 796 13.35 26.79 17.47
N GLY A 797 13.93 25.61 17.17
CA GLY A 797 13.45 24.67 16.18
C GLY A 797 13.72 25.13 14.74
N ILE A 798 13.56 24.18 13.79
CA ILE A 798 13.85 24.38 12.36
C ILE A 798 13.04 25.54 11.76
N SER A 799 11.74 25.67 12.14
CA SER A 799 10.85 26.66 11.55
C SER A 799 11.28 28.11 11.78
N LYS A 800 11.83 28.41 12.93
CA LYS A 800 12.30 29.76 13.28
C LYS A 800 13.71 30.05 12.77
N SER A 801 14.50 28.99 12.55
CA SER A 801 15.90 29.09 12.07
C SER A 801 16.02 29.19 10.53
N ARG A 802 14.91 29.11 9.80
CA ARG A 802 14.88 29.06 8.32
C ARG A 802 15.60 30.23 7.63
N MET A 803 15.41 31.45 8.10
CA MET A 803 16.03 32.63 7.49
C MET A 803 17.56 32.60 7.62
N HIS A 804 18.08 32.15 8.76
CA HIS A 804 19.51 31.94 8.94
C HIS A 804 20.07 30.84 8.07
N LEU A 805 19.31 29.76 7.90
CA LEU A 805 19.65 28.65 7.02
C LEU A 805 19.76 29.11 5.56
N ILE A 806 18.78 29.85 5.06
CA ILE A 806 18.76 30.38 3.69
C ILE A 806 19.94 31.33 3.48
N LYS A 807 20.19 32.22 4.44
CA LYS A 807 21.34 33.15 4.39
C LYS A 807 22.66 32.40 4.31
N GLY A 808 22.89 31.42 5.20
CA GLY A 808 24.12 30.63 5.21
C GLY A 808 24.33 29.81 3.93
N LEU A 809 23.25 29.15 3.44
CA LEU A 809 23.33 28.41 2.17
C LEU A 809 23.61 29.33 0.98
N THR A 810 23.04 30.55 0.94
CA THR A 810 23.26 31.51 -0.14
C THR A 810 24.72 31.97 -0.14
N GLU A 811 25.27 32.34 1.02
CA GLU A 811 26.62 32.80 1.18
C GLU A 811 27.65 31.69 0.84
N LEU A 812 27.40 30.45 1.30
CA LEU A 812 28.26 29.32 0.92
C LEU A 812 28.25 29.03 -0.59
N ARG A 813 27.08 29.21 -1.25
CA ARG A 813 27.01 29.08 -2.71
C ARG A 813 27.76 30.21 -3.44
N GLN A 814 27.69 31.43 -2.92
CA GLN A 814 28.49 32.53 -3.45
C GLN A 814 29.99 32.25 -3.34
N LEU A 815 30.43 31.78 -2.16
CA LEU A 815 31.83 31.38 -1.94
C LEU A 815 32.27 30.21 -2.83
N ALA A 816 31.37 29.25 -3.06
CA ALA A 816 31.66 28.13 -3.97
C ALA A 816 31.82 28.59 -5.43
N ASN A 817 31.10 29.64 -5.84
CA ASN A 817 31.29 30.23 -7.18
C ASN A 817 32.55 31.07 -7.28
N HIS A 818 32.62 32.12 -6.46
CA HIS A 818 33.79 32.98 -6.35
C HIS A 818 33.79 33.79 -5.05
N PRO A 819 34.81 33.75 -4.23
CA PRO A 819 34.85 34.49 -2.96
C PRO A 819 34.63 36.00 -3.06
N ALA A 820 35.01 36.63 -4.16
CA ALA A 820 34.78 38.05 -4.42
C ALA A 820 33.26 38.45 -4.45
N LEU A 821 32.37 37.47 -4.43
CA LEU A 821 30.91 37.72 -4.34
C LEU A 821 30.51 38.14 -2.91
N THR A 822 31.27 37.70 -1.91
CA THR A 822 31.07 38.00 -0.48
C THR A 822 32.15 38.90 0.10
N GLU A 823 33.42 38.69 -0.30
CA GLU A 823 34.59 39.43 0.17
C GLU A 823 35.06 40.35 -0.93
N THR A 824 34.90 41.66 -0.77
CA THR A 824 35.23 42.66 -1.82
C THR A 824 36.72 42.76 -2.13
N ASP A 825 37.59 42.42 -1.18
CA ASP A 825 39.04 42.54 -1.29
C ASP A 825 39.71 41.22 -1.74
N TYR A 826 38.94 40.25 -2.12
CA TYR A 826 39.46 38.93 -2.59
C TYR A 826 40.02 39.05 -4.01
N THR A 827 41.33 38.83 -4.15
CA THR A 827 42.07 38.98 -5.40
C THR A 827 42.61 37.66 -5.98
N HIS A 828 42.39 36.54 -5.28
CA HIS A 828 42.85 35.22 -5.75
C HIS A 828 41.88 34.57 -6.74
N PRO A 829 42.32 33.64 -7.59
CA PRO A 829 41.48 32.94 -8.54
C PRO A 829 40.45 32.03 -7.83
N SER A 830 39.38 31.67 -8.56
CA SER A 830 38.41 30.67 -8.17
C SER A 830 38.43 29.53 -9.18
N GLY A 831 38.57 28.30 -8.72
CA GLY A 831 38.70 27.17 -9.63
C GLY A 831 37.49 26.98 -10.55
N LYS A 832 36.27 27.24 -10.08
CA LYS A 832 35.07 27.18 -10.94
C LYS A 832 35.06 28.30 -11.98
N PHE A 833 35.44 29.50 -11.61
CA PHE A 833 35.48 30.66 -12.52
C PHE A 833 36.45 30.41 -13.65
N GLU A 834 37.68 29.96 -13.32
CA GLU A 834 38.73 29.66 -14.29
C GLU A 834 38.29 28.52 -15.25
N GLU A 835 37.65 27.47 -14.72
CA GLU A 835 37.23 26.35 -15.56
C GLU A 835 36.12 26.76 -16.52
N ILE A 836 35.16 27.58 -16.09
CA ILE A 836 34.07 28.10 -16.95
C ILE A 836 34.68 28.97 -18.06
N ILE A 837 35.62 29.85 -17.74
CA ILE A 837 36.31 30.68 -18.73
C ILE A 837 37.03 29.82 -19.73
N ARG A 838 37.89 28.91 -19.26
CA ARG A 838 38.66 28.00 -20.12
C ARG A 838 37.75 27.25 -21.12
N MET A 839 36.64 26.72 -20.63
CA MET A 839 35.70 26.01 -21.49
C MET A 839 34.95 26.94 -22.45
N ALA A 840 34.61 28.17 -22.02
CA ALA A 840 33.96 29.14 -22.87
C ALA A 840 34.87 29.61 -24.00
N GLU A 841 36.12 29.95 -23.69
CA GLU A 841 37.11 30.34 -24.66
C GLU A 841 37.44 29.23 -25.66
N THR A 842 37.51 27.98 -25.17
CA THR A 842 37.69 26.80 -26.04
C THR A 842 36.51 26.68 -27.03
N ALA A 843 35.29 26.70 -26.54
CA ALA A 843 34.10 26.60 -27.40
C ALA A 843 34.00 27.75 -28.40
N ILE A 844 34.34 29.00 -27.97
CA ILE A 844 34.36 30.18 -28.82
C ILE A 844 35.43 30.04 -29.95
N SER A 845 36.62 29.54 -29.56
CA SER A 845 37.71 29.34 -30.52
C SER A 845 37.40 28.27 -31.58
N GLU A 846 36.51 27.30 -31.23
CA GLU A 846 36.01 26.30 -32.15
C GLU A 846 34.80 26.79 -32.99
N GLY A 847 34.40 28.04 -32.84
CA GLY A 847 33.33 28.69 -33.60
C GLY A 847 31.91 28.43 -33.07
N HIS A 848 31.78 27.95 -31.83
CA HIS A 848 30.49 27.70 -31.15
C HIS A 848 29.97 28.95 -30.45
N LYS A 849 28.66 29.04 -30.32
CA LYS A 849 27.97 30.07 -29.53
C LYS A 849 27.57 29.58 -28.16
N VAL A 850 27.97 30.30 -27.14
CA VAL A 850 27.82 29.92 -25.73
C VAL A 850 26.76 30.77 -25.04
N LEU A 851 25.81 30.14 -24.35
CA LEU A 851 24.95 30.76 -23.35
C LEU A 851 25.52 30.47 -21.97
N LEU A 852 25.78 31.50 -21.19
CA LEU A 852 26.25 31.37 -19.82
C LEU A 852 25.16 31.90 -18.86
N PHE A 853 24.60 31.01 -18.06
CA PHE A 853 23.59 31.33 -17.09
C PHE A 853 24.12 31.34 -15.67
N SER A 854 23.76 32.35 -14.89
CA SER A 854 23.99 32.39 -13.45
C SER A 854 22.80 33.03 -12.73
N GLN A 855 22.53 32.60 -11.52
CA GLN A 855 21.55 33.28 -10.65
C GLN A 855 22.12 34.56 -10.02
N PHE A 856 23.48 34.63 -9.86
CA PHE A 856 24.17 35.74 -9.23
C PHE A 856 24.61 36.77 -10.26
N VAL A 857 23.94 37.91 -10.31
CA VAL A 857 24.29 39.02 -11.20
C VAL A 857 25.75 39.50 -10.99
N ARG A 858 26.19 39.52 -9.70
CA ARG A 858 27.59 39.81 -9.38
C ARG A 858 28.59 38.82 -10.00
N PHE A 859 28.25 37.57 -10.09
CA PHE A 859 29.07 36.57 -10.76
C PHE A 859 29.15 36.84 -12.26
N LEU A 860 28.01 37.16 -12.90
CA LEU A 860 28.03 37.59 -14.31
C LEU A 860 28.90 38.87 -14.53
N THR A 861 28.95 39.75 -13.54
CA THR A 861 29.81 40.93 -13.63
C THR A 861 31.30 40.58 -13.66
N LEU A 862 31.72 39.53 -12.93
CA LEU A 862 33.12 39.05 -13.00
C LEU A 862 33.42 38.50 -14.39
N PHE A 863 32.53 37.74 -15.00
CA PHE A 863 32.69 37.27 -16.38
C PHE A 863 32.75 38.43 -17.38
N ARG A 864 31.91 39.47 -17.23
CA ARG A 864 31.96 40.66 -18.06
C ARG A 864 33.31 41.32 -17.98
N GLN A 865 33.87 41.55 -16.78
CA GLN A 865 35.16 42.18 -16.57
C GLN A 865 36.30 41.35 -17.24
N HIS A 866 36.17 40.01 -17.21
CA HIS A 866 37.16 39.16 -17.88
C HIS A 866 37.04 39.28 -19.40
N PHE A 867 35.84 39.13 -20.00
CA PHE A 867 35.63 39.16 -21.46
C PHE A 867 35.86 40.56 -22.05
N ASP A 868 35.60 41.62 -21.26
CA ASP A 868 35.95 43.01 -21.65
C ASP A 868 37.46 43.18 -21.76
N ARG A 869 38.25 42.56 -20.85
CA ARG A 869 39.73 42.59 -20.85
C ARG A 869 40.27 41.80 -22.02
N GLU A 870 39.71 40.62 -22.32
CA GLU A 870 40.12 39.77 -23.44
C GLU A 870 39.52 40.23 -24.78
N LYS A 871 38.73 41.31 -24.79
CA LYS A 871 38.05 41.89 -25.99
C LYS A 871 37.16 40.90 -26.72
N ILE A 872 36.53 39.96 -25.99
CA ILE A 872 35.56 39.02 -26.56
C ILE A 872 34.18 39.71 -26.54
N PRO A 873 33.54 39.84 -27.72
CA PRO A 873 32.23 40.51 -27.76
C PRO A 873 31.14 39.58 -27.18
N TYR A 874 30.25 40.17 -26.38
CA TYR A 874 29.16 39.40 -25.73
C TYR A 874 27.87 40.21 -25.66
N CYS A 875 26.75 39.54 -25.62
CA CYS A 875 25.46 40.09 -25.20
C CYS A 875 25.24 39.87 -23.71
N TYR A 876 24.50 40.77 -23.08
CA TYR A 876 24.20 40.71 -21.64
C TYR A 876 22.74 40.96 -21.31
N LEU A 877 22.19 40.15 -20.39
CA LEU A 877 20.79 40.25 -19.99
C LEU A 877 20.60 39.90 -18.51
N ASP A 878 20.05 40.87 -17.78
CA ASP A 878 19.65 40.68 -16.38
C ASP A 878 18.24 41.23 -16.09
N GLY A 879 17.85 41.21 -14.81
CA GLY A 879 16.53 41.67 -14.35
C GLY A 879 16.30 43.18 -14.53
N SER A 880 17.35 43.99 -14.66
CA SER A 880 17.30 45.47 -14.84
C SER A 880 17.18 45.86 -16.31
N THR A 881 17.45 44.95 -17.27
CA THR A 881 17.43 45.24 -18.70
C THR A 881 16.00 45.60 -19.16
N LEU A 882 15.85 46.76 -19.78
CA LEU A 882 14.57 47.21 -20.31
C LEU A 882 14.01 46.31 -21.42
N PRO A 883 12.71 46.15 -21.56
CA PRO A 883 12.12 45.24 -22.55
C PRO A 883 12.55 45.47 -24.01
N LYS A 884 12.78 46.73 -24.41
CA LYS A 884 13.27 47.09 -25.76
C LYS A 884 14.71 46.62 -25.96
N ASP A 885 15.57 46.86 -24.96
CA ASP A 885 16.99 46.47 -25.03
C ASP A 885 17.14 44.95 -24.98
N ARG A 886 16.27 44.26 -24.22
CA ARG A 886 16.21 42.80 -24.21
C ARG A 886 15.97 42.19 -25.58
N ALA A 887 15.00 42.74 -26.32
CA ALA A 887 14.71 42.28 -27.68
C ALA A 887 15.90 42.52 -28.63
N ALA A 888 16.53 43.72 -28.54
CA ALA A 888 17.70 44.08 -29.33
C ALA A 888 18.89 43.11 -29.05
N GLN A 889 19.18 42.84 -27.77
CA GLN A 889 20.28 41.93 -27.40
C GLN A 889 20.04 40.49 -27.94
N VAL A 890 18.81 39.98 -27.84
CA VAL A 890 18.44 38.67 -28.38
C VAL A 890 18.58 38.63 -29.90
N GLN A 891 18.09 39.63 -30.60
CA GLN A 891 18.17 39.72 -32.05
C GLN A 891 19.64 39.84 -32.48
N GLN A 892 20.43 40.69 -31.83
CA GLN A 892 21.85 40.84 -32.09
C GLN A 892 22.62 39.54 -31.92
N PHE A 893 22.38 38.77 -30.85
CA PHE A 893 22.99 37.47 -30.64
C PHE A 893 22.61 36.45 -31.71
N GLN A 894 21.31 36.44 -32.10
CA GLN A 894 20.82 35.49 -33.10
C GLN A 894 21.40 35.76 -34.51
N GLU A 895 21.48 37.02 -34.92
CA GLU A 895 21.81 37.39 -36.30
C GLU A 895 23.32 37.63 -36.51
N ASN A 896 24.01 38.17 -35.50
CA ASN A 896 25.42 38.50 -35.62
C ASN A 896 26.30 37.29 -35.27
N LYS A 897 27.11 36.79 -36.22
CA LYS A 897 28.05 35.68 -36.00
C LYS A 897 29.25 36.05 -35.19
N ASP A 898 29.64 37.34 -35.16
CA ASP A 898 30.79 37.82 -34.43
C ASP A 898 30.59 37.93 -32.89
N ILE A 899 29.36 37.70 -32.44
CA ILE A 899 29.03 37.66 -30.99
C ILE A 899 28.83 36.22 -30.57
N PRO A 900 29.86 35.58 -30.00
CA PRO A 900 29.84 34.17 -29.65
C PRO A 900 29.23 33.89 -28.28
N LEU A 901 29.10 34.90 -27.40
CA LEU A 901 28.75 34.70 -26.00
C LEU A 901 27.53 35.53 -25.59
N PHE A 902 26.66 34.93 -24.78
CA PHE A 902 25.55 35.61 -24.16
C PHE A 902 25.51 35.32 -22.66
N LEU A 903 25.72 36.32 -21.84
CA LEU A 903 25.68 36.28 -20.38
C LEU A 903 24.28 36.58 -19.91
N ILE A 904 23.63 35.69 -19.23
CA ILE A 904 22.22 35.78 -18.90
C ILE A 904 21.96 35.45 -17.43
N SER A 905 21.27 36.33 -16.73
CA SER A 905 20.77 35.94 -15.39
C SER A 905 19.66 34.91 -15.50
N LEU A 906 19.71 33.82 -14.70
CA LEU A 906 18.72 32.75 -14.73
C LEU A 906 17.28 33.23 -14.55
N LYS A 907 17.05 34.26 -13.73
CA LYS A 907 15.73 34.86 -13.54
C LYS A 907 15.23 35.59 -14.81
N ALA A 908 16.12 36.26 -15.53
CA ALA A 908 15.78 36.97 -16.77
C ALA A 908 15.69 36.02 -17.96
N GLY A 909 16.53 34.96 -17.97
CA GLY A 909 16.57 33.94 -19.03
C GLY A 909 15.45 32.93 -18.93
N GLY A 910 14.82 32.76 -17.77
CA GLY A 910 13.72 31.80 -17.53
C GLY A 910 12.44 32.09 -18.30
N THR A 911 12.32 33.25 -18.95
CA THR A 911 11.06 33.66 -19.61
C THR A 911 11.23 33.94 -21.10
N GLY A 912 10.80 32.97 -21.93
CA GLY A 912 10.38 33.15 -23.31
C GLY A 912 11.40 33.55 -24.37
N LEU A 913 12.69 33.53 -24.10
CA LEU A 913 13.72 33.85 -25.09
C LEU A 913 13.85 32.72 -26.14
N ASN A 914 14.11 33.09 -27.39
CA ASN A 914 14.53 32.14 -28.44
C ASN A 914 16.01 32.34 -28.70
N LEU A 915 16.83 31.33 -28.40
CA LEU A 915 18.29 31.40 -28.49
C LEU A 915 18.87 30.19 -29.26
N THR A 916 18.21 29.83 -30.36
CA THR A 916 18.58 28.67 -31.19
C THR A 916 19.92 28.82 -31.94
N ALA A 917 20.52 30.01 -31.97
CA ALA A 917 21.85 30.19 -32.52
C ALA A 917 22.94 29.58 -31.63
N ALA A 918 22.66 29.31 -30.36
CA ALA A 918 23.61 28.73 -29.44
C ALA A 918 23.50 27.21 -29.38
N ASP A 919 24.61 26.53 -29.34
CA ASP A 919 24.76 25.11 -29.21
C ASP A 919 25.48 24.68 -27.91
N TYR A 920 26.12 25.62 -27.20
CA TYR A 920 26.66 25.40 -25.86
C TYR A 920 25.87 26.16 -24.80
N VAL A 921 25.50 25.47 -23.72
CA VAL A 921 24.78 26.05 -22.58
C VAL A 921 25.49 25.76 -21.28
N PHE A 922 25.99 26.80 -20.64
CA PHE A 922 26.72 26.73 -19.38
C PHE A 922 25.82 27.20 -18.23
N ILE A 923 25.58 26.33 -17.24
CA ILE A 923 24.91 26.65 -15.99
C ILE A 923 26.02 26.83 -14.94
N ALA A 924 26.40 28.04 -14.66
CA ALA A 924 27.53 28.37 -13.80
C ALA A 924 27.28 28.00 -12.33
N ASP A 925 26.05 28.14 -11.89
CA ASP A 925 25.61 27.77 -10.55
C ASP A 925 24.25 27.06 -10.58
N PRO A 926 24.12 25.91 -9.90
CA PRO A 926 22.90 25.13 -9.92
C PRO A 926 21.75 25.89 -9.22
N TRP A 927 20.55 25.79 -9.79
CA TRP A 927 19.36 26.34 -9.19
C TRP A 927 18.72 25.36 -8.23
N TRP A 928 18.04 25.85 -7.19
CA TRP A 928 17.25 25.00 -6.29
C TRP A 928 16.17 24.18 -6.99
N ASN A 929 15.60 24.74 -8.06
CA ASN A 929 14.59 24.11 -8.90
C ASN A 929 15.18 23.62 -10.23
N PRO A 930 15.32 22.30 -10.43
CA PRO A 930 15.83 21.76 -11.70
C PRO A 930 14.99 22.16 -12.93
N ALA A 931 13.69 22.46 -12.74
CA ALA A 931 12.82 22.87 -13.82
C ALA A 931 13.26 24.22 -14.43
N THR A 932 13.79 25.15 -13.62
CA THR A 932 14.30 26.43 -14.12
C THR A 932 15.56 26.25 -14.94
N GLU A 933 16.44 25.34 -14.55
CA GLU A 933 17.64 24.97 -15.35
C GLU A 933 17.23 24.34 -16.69
N LYS A 934 16.27 23.40 -16.66
CA LYS A 934 15.70 22.80 -17.86
C LYS A 934 15.09 23.86 -18.78
N GLN A 935 14.37 24.83 -18.21
CA GLN A 935 13.86 25.96 -18.97
C GLN A 935 14.95 26.80 -19.65
N ALA A 936 16.08 27.03 -18.98
CA ALA A 936 17.21 27.77 -19.54
C ALA A 936 17.86 27.00 -20.71
N ILE A 937 18.07 25.69 -20.55
CA ILE A 937 18.61 24.82 -21.61
C ILE A 937 17.63 24.75 -22.80
N ASP A 938 16.33 24.68 -22.55
CA ASP A 938 15.28 24.62 -23.56
C ASP A 938 15.17 25.92 -24.41
N ARG A 939 15.92 26.99 -24.08
CA ARG A 939 16.02 28.22 -24.93
C ARG A 939 16.86 27.97 -26.18
N SER A 940 17.86 27.13 -26.10
CA SER A 940 18.67 26.72 -27.28
C SER A 940 18.12 25.44 -27.92
N HIS A 941 17.67 24.47 -27.13
CA HIS A 941 17.15 23.21 -27.61
C HIS A 941 15.64 23.28 -27.91
N ARG A 942 15.27 23.88 -29.04
CA ARG A 942 13.86 24.03 -29.50
C ARG A 942 13.76 23.93 -31.01
N ILE A 943 12.55 23.89 -31.56
CA ILE A 943 12.31 23.87 -33.00
C ILE A 943 13.04 25.05 -33.66
N GLY A 944 13.87 24.74 -34.65
CA GLY A 944 14.78 25.68 -35.32
C GLY A 944 16.25 25.47 -34.94
N GLN A 945 16.57 24.66 -33.98
CA GLN A 945 17.95 24.23 -33.69
C GLN A 945 18.39 23.19 -34.73
N THR A 946 19.60 23.41 -35.27
CA THR A 946 20.19 22.51 -36.30
C THR A 946 21.45 21.82 -35.78
N GLN A 947 22.03 22.30 -34.69
CA GLN A 947 23.27 21.78 -34.10
C GLN A 947 22.97 20.93 -32.87
N HIS A 948 23.87 19.98 -32.57
CA HIS A 948 23.85 19.23 -31.33
C HIS A 948 24.05 20.18 -30.12
N VAL A 949 23.18 20.10 -29.12
CA VAL A 949 23.26 21.00 -27.96
C VAL A 949 24.01 20.34 -26.81
N PHE A 950 25.07 21.00 -26.36
CA PHE A 950 25.86 20.60 -25.20
C PHE A 950 25.52 21.49 -23.99
N SER A 951 25.04 20.86 -22.93
CA SER A 951 24.73 21.55 -21.67
C SER A 951 25.72 21.11 -20.57
N TYR A 952 26.43 22.06 -19.97
CA TYR A 952 27.32 21.82 -18.87
C TYR A 952 26.85 22.52 -17.60
N LYS A 953 26.77 21.75 -16.54
CA LYS A 953 26.43 22.24 -15.21
C LYS A 953 27.69 22.19 -14.34
N PHE A 954 28.17 23.36 -13.86
CA PHE A 954 29.37 23.46 -13.07
C PHE A 954 29.06 23.34 -11.57
N ILE A 955 29.70 22.40 -10.91
CA ILE A 955 29.49 22.09 -9.48
C ILE A 955 30.87 22.13 -8.79
N THR A 956 30.96 22.89 -7.73
CA THR A 956 32.20 22.94 -6.91
C THR A 956 32.23 21.72 -5.99
N LEU A 957 33.31 20.92 -6.09
CA LEU A 957 33.55 19.74 -5.26
C LEU A 957 33.68 20.10 -3.77
N GLY A 958 33.22 19.25 -2.89
CA GLY A 958 33.24 19.45 -1.44
C GLY A 958 32.37 20.60 -0.96
N SER A 959 31.56 21.18 -1.81
CA SER A 959 30.69 22.32 -1.48
C SER A 959 29.23 21.93 -1.21
N VAL A 960 28.48 22.90 -0.71
CA VAL A 960 27.03 22.78 -0.54
C VAL A 960 26.31 22.52 -1.85
N GLU A 961 26.85 22.91 -3.01
CA GLU A 961 26.25 22.66 -4.32
C GLU A 961 26.21 21.18 -4.67
N GLU A 962 27.30 20.47 -4.44
CA GLU A 962 27.39 19.02 -4.64
C GLU A 962 26.37 18.28 -3.75
N LYS A 963 26.27 18.70 -2.49
CA LYS A 963 25.33 18.11 -1.53
C LYS A 963 23.87 18.38 -1.90
N ILE A 964 23.57 19.57 -2.40
CA ILE A 964 22.25 19.92 -2.94
C ILE A 964 21.91 19.02 -4.13
N LEU A 965 22.84 18.81 -5.05
CA LEU A 965 22.66 17.93 -6.22
C LEU A 965 22.32 16.49 -5.79
N HIS A 966 23.06 15.95 -4.82
CA HIS A 966 22.80 14.62 -4.26
C HIS A 966 21.43 14.53 -3.54
N LEU A 967 21.05 15.55 -2.78
CA LEU A 967 19.75 15.61 -2.14
C LEU A 967 18.60 15.71 -3.15
N GLN A 968 18.79 16.48 -4.22
CA GLN A 968 17.84 16.56 -5.33
C GLN A 968 17.66 15.20 -6.02
N ALA A 969 18.75 14.50 -6.36
CA ALA A 969 18.72 13.18 -6.99
C ALA A 969 18.02 12.14 -6.10
N ARG A 970 18.30 12.12 -4.79
CA ARG A 970 17.64 11.22 -3.83
C ARG A 970 16.14 11.48 -3.71
N LYS A 971 15.72 12.74 -3.69
CA LYS A 971 14.32 13.13 -3.61
C LYS A 971 13.57 12.93 -4.93
N LEU A 972 14.21 13.10 -6.08
CA LEU A 972 13.66 12.76 -7.39
C LEU A 972 13.40 11.26 -7.53
N ALA A 973 14.28 10.42 -6.98
CA ALA A 973 14.07 8.97 -6.94
C ALA A 973 12.90 8.54 -6.03
N LEU A 974 12.52 9.36 -5.05
CA LEU A 974 11.41 9.11 -4.12
C LEU A 974 10.08 9.76 -4.55
N SER A 975 10.12 10.86 -5.31
CA SER A 975 8.94 11.50 -5.88
C SER A 975 9.34 12.44 -7.02
N ASP A 976 8.96 12.12 -8.22
CA ASP A 976 9.30 12.85 -9.46
C ASP A 976 8.80 14.31 -9.54
N GLN A 977 8.36 14.97 -8.45
CA GLN A 977 7.53 16.16 -8.59
C GLN A 977 7.60 17.29 -7.52
N LEU A 978 8.51 17.32 -6.55
CA LEU A 978 8.28 18.22 -5.40
C LEU A 978 9.43 19.12 -4.94
N ILE A 979 10.32 19.64 -5.77
CA ILE A 979 11.31 20.64 -5.30
C ILE A 979 11.41 21.84 -6.22
N GLN A 980 11.22 23.08 -5.66
CA GLN A 980 11.01 24.19 -6.58
C GLN A 980 11.49 25.57 -6.24
N ASN A 981 11.49 26.02 -5.03
CA ASN A 981 12.03 27.32 -4.60
C ASN A 981 12.91 27.12 -3.39
N GLU A 982 13.86 28.05 -3.19
CA GLU A 982 14.73 28.07 -2.02
C GLU A 982 13.96 27.93 -0.71
N GLU A 983 12.88 28.69 -0.53
CA GLU A 983 12.00 28.57 0.63
C GLU A 983 11.25 27.25 0.71
N SER A 984 10.86 26.67 -0.42
CA SER A 984 10.15 25.39 -0.48
C SER A 984 11.10 24.24 -0.20
N PHE A 985 12.32 24.28 -0.76
CA PHE A 985 13.37 23.29 -0.48
C PHE A 985 13.70 23.26 1.02
N VAL A 986 13.91 24.43 1.63
CA VAL A 986 14.24 24.54 3.06
C VAL A 986 13.05 24.15 3.97
N LYS A 987 11.80 24.32 3.51
CA LYS A 987 10.62 23.86 4.26
C LYS A 987 10.55 22.34 4.43
N HIS A 988 11.10 21.59 3.49
CA HIS A 988 11.07 20.12 3.46
C HIS A 988 12.37 19.47 3.94
N LEU A 989 13.37 20.25 4.38
CA LEU A 989 14.57 19.71 4.98
C LEU A 989 14.32 19.15 6.38
N THR A 990 14.80 17.94 6.61
CA THR A 990 14.85 17.34 7.94
C THR A 990 16.11 17.80 8.69
N ALA A 991 16.18 17.59 10.00
CA ALA A 991 17.38 17.88 10.77
C ALA A 991 18.61 17.13 10.21
N SER A 992 18.43 15.88 9.80
CA SER A 992 19.47 15.07 9.16
C SER A 992 19.93 15.65 7.80
N ASP A 993 19.00 16.19 7.00
CA ASP A 993 19.38 16.84 5.73
C ASP A 993 20.22 18.11 5.96
N ILE A 994 19.89 18.87 7.03
CA ILE A 994 20.64 20.06 7.41
C ILE A 994 22.06 19.69 7.89
N GLU A 995 22.19 18.64 8.68
CA GLU A 995 23.51 18.14 9.09
C GLU A 995 24.36 17.73 7.89
N VAL A 996 23.78 17.04 6.91
CA VAL A 996 24.45 16.65 5.66
C VAL A 996 24.89 17.88 4.86
N LEU A 997 24.06 18.93 4.77
CA LEU A 997 24.41 20.15 4.02
C LEU A 997 25.61 20.90 4.61
N PHE A 998 25.75 20.90 5.94
CA PHE A 998 26.81 21.60 6.65
C PHE A 998 27.95 20.69 7.18
N SER A 999 27.93 19.38 6.86
CA SER A 999 29.01 18.41 7.22
C SER A 999 30.32 18.65 6.53
#